data_0b21df8845741f10638d80382b51bac8
#
_entry.id   0b21df8845741f10638d80382b51bac8
#
_cell.length_a   1.000
_cell.length_b   1.000
_cell.length_c   1.000
_cell.angle_alpha   90.00
_cell.angle_beta   90.00
_cell.angle_gamma   90.00
#
_symmetry.space_group_name_H-M   'P 1'
#
loop_
_entity.id
_entity.type
_entity.pdbx_description
1 polymer ?
#
loop_
_entity_poly.entity_id
_entity_poly.type
_entity_poly.pdbx_seq_one_letter_code
_entity_poly.pdbx_strand_id
1 'polypeptide(L)'
;MNLVDLDLHAVDAVDARQEVDLRAGAAFTRLQTMRLGPLLKLDSMLLSYGPCQFPTLGFVVDHYKRVETFVPEEFWSIDLRHAVSQQGQDRRTTVEFLWDRNHLFDKRIVHILHKRCKDAEEAEVKQVVRRTTWKRKPTPLTTVELQKNLSRLTGMAPKRILDVAESLYQRGLLSYPRTETNQYDKDFDFVSLLDKQRSDRIWGAHATEIFASATGHGTVSLHSLQYERPRDGQKNDKAHPPIHPTAHANDLKADEKQVYDYVTRRFLASCTTDAMGEETKVFIEMGGESFHTSGLLVKTLGFLTIFPYEKWTSKFVPEYQERQRFRPSSISVKSGSTSPPNLLTEADLVHLMDKHGIGTDATIAEHIKKIIDRQYVVITKQGKTKYLVPSTLGMGLVEGYERLETSLQLCKPKLRHDTETQLGLIATAQRTKQETVSESLTEYKRIYDIVERDFEQIRDAVCTYFRTLPQDEVHGPRWQHARREQRQAEAYCASPFPNESTQTESSTPTCHCSAACTTCTEQRSGREYWACGNRDLRGHDCGFFRWCAMTPNSPHTNEGQAPRILQEATKRSADREPRAKRAKTNSQHTMCNCDLIAKCCRAQKVCLLTKCLITSGPECGAFILHLSEGEQTREVRFNGSASERKQLLTEKMSFLSLG
;
A
#
# COMPACT_ATOMS: atom_id res chain seq x y z
N MET A 1 19.18 -32.15 25.82
CA MET A 1 18.41 -31.77 24.59
C MET A 1 17.68 -33.01 24.14
N ASN A 2 16.37 -33.00 24.08
CA ASN A 2 15.63 -34.07 23.44
C ASN A 2 15.69 -33.82 21.93
N LEU A 3 16.49 -34.58 21.22
CA LEU A 3 16.52 -34.58 19.76
C LEU A 3 15.24 -35.24 19.27
N VAL A 4 14.61 -34.61 18.31
CA VAL A 4 13.42 -35.10 17.61
C VAL A 4 13.84 -35.51 16.20
N ASP A 5 13.31 -36.61 15.69
CA ASP A 5 13.55 -37.04 14.31
C ASP A 5 12.97 -36.02 13.32
N LEU A 6 13.59 -35.94 12.14
CA LEU A 6 13.11 -35.08 11.05
C LEU A 6 11.72 -35.56 10.58
N ASP A 7 10.80 -34.63 10.42
CA ASP A 7 9.55 -34.88 9.73
C ASP A 7 9.79 -34.99 8.22
N LEU A 8 9.88 -36.22 7.72
CA LEU A 8 10.18 -36.50 6.33
C LEU A 8 9.09 -35.99 5.38
N HIS A 9 7.83 -35.90 5.83
CA HIS A 9 6.76 -35.34 5.01
C HIS A 9 6.91 -33.84 4.85
N ALA A 10 7.31 -33.14 5.89
CA ALA A 10 7.63 -31.71 5.80
C ALA A 10 8.83 -31.47 4.89
N VAL A 11 9.88 -32.30 4.95
CA VAL A 11 11.03 -32.26 4.03
C VAL A 11 10.58 -32.45 2.60
N ASP A 12 9.79 -33.48 2.32
CA ASP A 12 9.26 -33.79 0.98
C ASP A 12 8.39 -32.63 0.43
N ALA A 13 7.59 -31.98 1.26
CA ALA A 13 6.79 -30.83 0.86
C ALA A 13 7.67 -29.63 0.46
N VAL A 14 8.75 -29.35 1.20
CA VAL A 14 9.70 -28.28 0.90
C VAL A 14 10.44 -28.57 -0.40
N ASP A 15 10.94 -29.80 -0.56
CA ASP A 15 11.64 -30.24 -1.77
C ASP A 15 10.74 -30.20 -3.01
N ALA A 16 9.48 -30.64 -2.89
CA ALA A 16 8.49 -30.56 -3.97
C ALA A 16 8.28 -29.11 -4.41
N ARG A 17 8.13 -28.21 -3.44
CA ARG A 17 7.97 -26.78 -3.70
C ARG A 17 9.19 -26.21 -4.43
N GLN A 18 10.39 -26.49 -3.96
CA GLN A 18 11.61 -25.99 -4.58
C GLN A 18 11.76 -26.49 -6.03
N GLU A 19 11.47 -27.78 -6.28
CA GLU A 19 11.58 -28.37 -7.60
C GLU A 19 10.57 -27.73 -8.58
N VAL A 20 9.29 -27.62 -8.22
CA VAL A 20 8.24 -27.02 -9.06
C VAL A 20 8.57 -25.55 -9.33
N ASP A 21 8.89 -24.78 -8.29
CA ASP A 21 9.17 -23.35 -8.43
C ASP A 21 10.41 -23.07 -9.27
N LEU A 22 11.46 -23.87 -9.13
CA LEU A 22 12.69 -23.73 -9.91
C LEU A 22 12.47 -24.06 -11.39
N ARG A 23 11.85 -25.19 -11.68
CA ARG A 23 11.63 -25.65 -13.06
C ARG A 23 10.68 -24.72 -13.81
N ALA A 24 9.51 -24.41 -13.25
CA ALA A 24 8.57 -23.47 -13.85
C ALA A 24 9.18 -22.07 -13.96
N GLY A 25 9.82 -21.59 -12.90
CA GLY A 25 10.48 -20.28 -12.87
C GLY A 25 11.56 -20.15 -13.95
N ALA A 26 12.43 -21.13 -14.10
CA ALA A 26 13.50 -21.14 -15.10
C ALA A 26 12.96 -21.20 -16.54
N ALA A 27 11.99 -22.08 -16.81
CA ALA A 27 11.41 -22.25 -18.14
C ALA A 27 10.76 -20.95 -18.67
N PHE A 28 9.81 -20.39 -17.94
CA PHE A 28 9.11 -19.17 -18.35
C PHE A 28 10.03 -17.94 -18.34
N THR A 29 10.93 -17.81 -17.37
CA THR A 29 11.93 -16.72 -17.35
C THR A 29 12.79 -16.75 -18.59
N ARG A 30 13.29 -17.92 -18.99
CA ARG A 30 14.12 -18.10 -20.18
C ARG A 30 13.35 -17.74 -21.44
N LEU A 31 12.14 -18.28 -21.59
CA LEU A 31 11.28 -18.05 -22.76
C LEU A 31 11.03 -16.55 -22.97
N GLN A 32 10.49 -15.87 -21.96
CA GLN A 32 10.15 -14.46 -22.08
C GLN A 32 11.38 -13.55 -22.19
N THR A 33 12.49 -13.87 -21.52
CA THR A 33 13.73 -13.09 -21.65
C THR A 33 14.33 -13.20 -23.05
N MET A 34 14.37 -14.42 -23.62
CA MET A 34 14.92 -14.64 -24.96
C MET A 34 14.04 -14.01 -26.06
N ARG A 35 12.71 -14.04 -25.90
CA ARG A 35 11.77 -13.53 -26.91
C ARG A 35 11.56 -12.03 -26.81
N LEU A 36 11.48 -11.43 -25.63
CA LEU A 36 11.21 -10.01 -25.43
C LEU A 36 12.45 -9.15 -25.19
N GLY A 37 13.54 -9.72 -24.65
CA GLY A 37 14.77 -8.98 -24.32
C GLY A 37 15.35 -8.20 -25.51
N PRO A 38 15.55 -8.82 -26.68
CA PRO A 38 16.06 -8.15 -27.88
C PRO A 38 15.13 -7.04 -28.38
N LEU A 39 13.81 -7.28 -28.29
CA LEU A 39 12.78 -6.35 -28.76
C LEU A 39 12.72 -5.07 -27.90
N LEU A 40 12.86 -5.23 -26.60
CA LEU A 40 12.77 -4.12 -25.64
C LEU A 40 14.12 -3.45 -25.38
N LYS A 41 15.20 -3.88 -26.10
CA LYS A 41 16.58 -3.40 -25.91
C LYS A 41 17.04 -3.44 -24.45
N LEU A 42 16.63 -4.48 -23.75
CA LEU A 42 16.95 -4.69 -22.34
C LEU A 42 18.30 -5.42 -22.24
N ASP A 43 19.41 -4.72 -22.48
CA ASP A 43 20.76 -5.28 -22.65
C ASP A 43 21.31 -6.13 -21.49
N SER A 44 20.63 -6.17 -20.34
CA SER A 44 21.01 -7.00 -19.19
C SER A 44 19.86 -7.29 -18.24
N MET A 45 18.63 -6.91 -18.55
CA MET A 45 17.50 -7.10 -17.64
C MET A 45 16.87 -8.47 -17.86
N LEU A 46 16.84 -9.26 -16.79
CA LEU A 46 16.16 -10.55 -16.77
C LEU A 46 14.65 -10.33 -16.59
N LEU A 47 13.86 -10.78 -17.55
CA LEU A 47 12.39 -10.80 -17.44
C LEU A 47 12.00 -12.04 -16.64
N SER A 48 12.04 -11.96 -15.31
CA SER A 48 11.82 -13.10 -14.44
C SER A 48 10.33 -13.44 -14.30
N TYR A 49 10.02 -14.70 -14.45
CA TYR A 49 8.75 -15.30 -14.03
C TYR A 49 8.92 -15.99 -12.68
N GLY A 50 7.88 -16.00 -11.88
CA GLY A 50 7.79 -16.82 -10.67
C GLY A 50 6.34 -17.12 -10.34
N PRO A 51 6.04 -18.38 -9.86
CA PRO A 51 4.68 -18.82 -9.59
C PRO A 51 3.91 -17.97 -8.56
N CYS A 52 4.60 -17.30 -7.65
CA CYS A 52 4.01 -16.30 -6.75
C CYS A 52 4.12 -14.86 -7.28
N GLN A 53 5.18 -14.57 -8.06
CA GLN A 53 5.49 -13.22 -8.53
C GLN A 53 4.43 -12.71 -9.52
N PHE A 54 4.01 -13.56 -10.45
CA PHE A 54 3.04 -13.18 -11.48
C PHE A 54 1.62 -12.98 -10.94
N PRO A 55 1.08 -13.83 -10.07
CA PRO A 55 -0.18 -13.53 -9.37
C PRO A 55 -0.11 -12.24 -8.52
N THR A 56 1.03 -11.97 -7.89
CA THR A 56 1.24 -10.70 -7.16
C THR A 56 1.15 -9.49 -8.10
N LEU A 57 1.75 -9.57 -9.29
CA LEU A 57 1.62 -8.56 -10.34
C LEU A 57 0.19 -8.47 -10.86
N GLY A 58 -0.47 -9.61 -11.04
CA GLY A 58 -1.85 -9.70 -11.49
C GLY A 58 -2.82 -8.92 -10.59
N PHE A 59 -2.67 -9.02 -9.26
CA PHE A 59 -3.49 -8.22 -8.33
C PHE A 59 -3.35 -6.72 -8.56
N VAL A 60 -2.13 -6.23 -8.79
CA VAL A 60 -1.87 -4.81 -9.02
C VAL A 60 -2.51 -4.36 -10.34
N VAL A 61 -2.32 -5.14 -11.42
CA VAL A 61 -2.89 -4.84 -12.74
C VAL A 61 -4.41 -4.89 -12.74
N ASP A 62 -5.01 -5.93 -12.16
CA ASP A 62 -6.47 -6.08 -12.10
C ASP A 62 -7.12 -4.92 -11.33
N HIS A 63 -6.50 -4.54 -10.21
CA HIS A 63 -7.01 -3.44 -9.41
C HIS A 63 -6.84 -2.10 -10.13
N TYR A 64 -5.69 -1.90 -10.79
CA TYR A 64 -5.43 -0.71 -11.59
C TYR A 64 -6.42 -0.59 -12.75
N LYS A 65 -6.69 -1.68 -13.49
CA LYS A 65 -7.71 -1.70 -14.54
C LYS A 65 -9.10 -1.30 -14.00
N ARG A 66 -9.49 -1.79 -12.81
CA ARG A 66 -10.77 -1.40 -12.18
C ARG A 66 -10.84 0.09 -11.84
N VAL A 67 -9.72 0.69 -11.43
CA VAL A 67 -9.64 2.15 -11.17
C VAL A 67 -9.76 2.93 -12.47
N GLU A 68 -9.04 2.53 -13.51
CA GLU A 68 -8.99 3.22 -14.81
C GLU A 68 -10.31 3.10 -15.61
N THR A 69 -11.00 1.95 -15.51
CA THR A 69 -12.25 1.72 -16.23
C THR A 69 -13.49 2.13 -15.44
N PHE A 70 -13.30 2.71 -14.23
CA PHE A 70 -14.41 3.12 -13.42
C PHE A 70 -15.16 4.28 -14.04
N VAL A 71 -16.47 4.14 -14.16
CA VAL A 71 -17.37 5.18 -14.65
C VAL A 71 -18.13 5.75 -13.45
N PRO A 72 -17.93 7.04 -13.10
CA PRO A 72 -18.69 7.67 -12.03
C PRO A 72 -20.17 7.77 -12.36
N GLU A 73 -21.03 7.43 -11.42
CA GLU A 73 -22.48 7.60 -11.48
C GLU A 73 -22.96 8.62 -10.46
N GLU A 74 -23.86 9.51 -10.84
CA GLU A 74 -24.48 10.43 -9.92
C GLU A 74 -25.53 9.72 -9.07
N PHE A 75 -25.61 10.09 -7.80
CA PHE A 75 -26.62 9.60 -6.86
C PHE A 75 -27.17 10.73 -6.00
N TRP A 76 -28.35 10.51 -5.44
CA TRP A 76 -29.04 11.47 -4.59
C TRP A 76 -29.47 10.79 -3.30
N SER A 77 -29.43 11.53 -2.19
CA SER A 77 -29.90 11.10 -0.87
C SER A 77 -30.68 12.21 -0.18
N ILE A 78 -31.48 11.84 0.81
CA ILE A 78 -32.20 12.80 1.65
C ILE A 78 -31.39 13.03 2.93
N ASP A 79 -31.01 14.27 3.20
CA ASP A 79 -30.32 14.73 4.41
C ASP A 79 -31.33 15.35 5.35
N LEU A 80 -31.49 14.78 6.54
CA LEU A 80 -32.42 15.28 7.56
C LEU A 80 -31.61 15.64 8.81
N ARG A 81 -31.83 16.88 9.30
CA ARG A 81 -31.15 17.39 10.48
C ARG A 81 -32.13 17.92 11.50
N HIS A 82 -31.84 17.66 12.77
CA HIS A 82 -32.61 18.18 13.90
C HIS A 82 -31.69 18.93 14.86
N ALA A 83 -31.98 20.21 15.11
CA ALA A 83 -31.27 21.04 16.07
C ALA A 83 -31.98 20.97 17.42
N VAL A 84 -31.31 20.38 18.40
CA VAL A 84 -31.82 20.22 19.77
C VAL A 84 -31.08 21.19 20.69
N SER A 85 -31.85 21.99 21.45
CA SER A 85 -31.30 22.84 22.50
C SER A 85 -31.18 22.03 23.78
N GLN A 86 -29.99 21.95 24.35
CA GLN A 86 -29.82 21.33 25.67
C GLN A 86 -30.33 22.30 26.77
N GLN A 87 -31.17 21.79 27.66
CA GLN A 87 -31.61 22.60 28.84
C GLN A 87 -30.36 22.98 29.66
N GLY A 88 -30.16 24.28 29.83
CA GLY A 88 -29.04 24.81 30.64
C GLY A 88 -27.75 25.08 29.92
N GLN A 89 -27.65 24.89 28.63
CA GLN A 89 -26.52 25.32 27.80
C GLN A 89 -26.99 26.07 26.56
N ASP A 90 -26.37 27.20 26.28
CA ASP A 90 -26.61 28.00 25.04
C ASP A 90 -26.18 27.30 23.75
N ARG A 91 -25.83 26.03 23.84
CA ARG A 91 -25.26 25.25 22.74
C ARG A 91 -26.34 24.39 22.08
N ARG A 92 -26.68 24.73 20.85
CA ARG A 92 -27.54 23.90 19.99
C ARG A 92 -26.71 22.77 19.42
N THR A 93 -27.12 21.51 19.63
CA THR A 93 -26.51 20.33 19.00
C THR A 93 -27.35 19.94 17.79
N THR A 94 -26.75 19.89 16.62
CA THR A 94 -27.40 19.41 15.40
C THR A 94 -27.17 17.92 15.25
N VAL A 95 -28.24 17.15 15.21
CA VAL A 95 -28.23 15.70 14.95
C VAL A 95 -28.55 15.48 13.48
N GLU A 96 -27.71 14.73 12.82
CA GLU A 96 -27.89 14.26 11.45
C GLU A 96 -28.52 12.87 11.47
N PHE A 97 -29.62 12.69 10.76
CA PHE A 97 -30.30 11.42 10.56
C PHE A 97 -30.01 10.90 9.16
N LEU A 98 -29.42 9.71 9.09
CA LEU A 98 -29.08 9.03 7.84
C LEU A 98 -30.34 8.39 7.27
N TRP A 99 -30.59 8.60 6.00
CA TRP A 99 -31.67 7.94 5.28
C TRP A 99 -31.42 6.44 5.14
N ASP A 100 -32.38 5.58 5.48
CA ASP A 100 -32.17 4.12 5.49
C ASP A 100 -31.94 3.52 4.10
N ARG A 101 -32.43 4.18 3.04
CA ARG A 101 -32.10 3.82 1.67
C ARG A 101 -30.70 4.24 1.24
N ASN A 102 -29.94 4.93 2.09
CA ASN A 102 -28.64 5.51 1.79
C ASN A 102 -28.71 6.54 0.65
N HIS A 103 -28.75 6.06 -0.60
CA HIS A 103 -28.84 6.88 -1.81
C HIS A 103 -29.54 6.09 -2.92
N LEU A 104 -30.05 6.81 -3.90
CA LEU A 104 -30.63 6.25 -5.13
C LEU A 104 -30.02 6.96 -6.34
N PHE A 105 -29.97 6.25 -7.46
CA PHE A 105 -29.45 6.75 -8.73
C PHE A 105 -30.49 7.46 -9.59
N ASP A 106 -31.77 7.47 -9.17
CA ASP A 106 -32.83 8.18 -9.85
C ASP A 106 -33.19 9.48 -9.09
N LYS A 107 -32.81 10.61 -9.67
CA LYS A 107 -33.07 11.95 -9.14
C LYS A 107 -34.56 12.23 -8.92
N ARG A 108 -35.43 11.81 -9.87
CA ARG A 108 -36.86 12.10 -9.83
C ARG A 108 -37.53 11.40 -8.66
N ILE A 109 -37.17 10.11 -8.44
CA ILE A 109 -37.67 9.33 -7.30
C ILE A 109 -37.28 10.01 -5.99
N VAL A 110 -36.00 10.41 -5.82
CA VAL A 110 -35.55 11.07 -4.58
C VAL A 110 -36.29 12.40 -4.35
N HIS A 111 -36.55 13.19 -5.39
CA HIS A 111 -37.30 14.43 -5.24
C HIS A 111 -38.77 14.17 -4.86
N ILE A 112 -39.42 13.13 -5.36
CA ILE A 112 -40.78 12.75 -4.95
C ILE A 112 -40.79 12.33 -3.48
N LEU A 113 -39.87 11.49 -3.05
CA LEU A 113 -39.76 11.03 -1.66
C LEU A 113 -39.43 12.21 -0.72
N HIS A 114 -38.50 13.08 -1.11
CA HIS A 114 -38.20 14.31 -0.37
C HIS A 114 -39.41 15.21 -0.23
N LYS A 115 -40.21 15.42 -1.30
CA LYS A 115 -41.44 16.21 -1.23
C LYS A 115 -42.41 15.60 -0.23
N ARG A 116 -42.65 14.28 -0.26
CA ARG A 116 -43.51 13.61 0.72
C ARG A 116 -43.03 13.83 2.16
N CYS A 117 -41.73 13.73 2.41
CA CYS A 117 -41.18 14.03 3.72
C CYS A 117 -41.45 15.50 4.10
N LYS A 118 -41.22 16.45 3.19
CA LYS A 118 -41.43 17.87 3.44
C LYS A 118 -42.90 18.20 3.73
N ASP A 119 -43.82 17.57 2.99
CA ASP A 119 -45.27 17.77 3.16
C ASP A 119 -45.77 17.17 4.50
N ALA A 120 -45.09 16.21 5.09
CA ALA A 120 -45.41 15.62 6.40
C ALA A 120 -45.04 16.53 7.58
N GLU A 121 -44.20 17.56 7.37
CA GLU A 121 -43.72 18.58 8.32
C GLU A 121 -43.02 18.02 9.57
N GLU A 122 -43.45 16.91 10.14
CA GLU A 122 -42.95 16.30 11.39
C GLU A 122 -42.39 14.90 11.15
N ALA A 123 -41.33 14.61 11.86
CA ALA A 123 -40.79 13.25 12.00
C ALA A 123 -41.24 12.63 13.33
N GLU A 124 -41.53 11.35 13.33
CA GLU A 124 -41.91 10.58 14.51
C GLU A 124 -40.83 9.56 14.87
N VAL A 125 -40.41 9.51 16.13
CA VAL A 125 -39.50 8.53 16.67
C VAL A 125 -40.23 7.18 16.78
N LYS A 126 -39.82 6.20 15.99
CA LYS A 126 -40.45 4.87 15.99
C LYS A 126 -39.80 3.94 17.03
N GLN A 127 -38.49 4.03 17.20
CA GLN A 127 -37.77 3.14 18.11
C GLN A 127 -36.50 3.82 18.63
N VAL A 128 -36.19 3.55 19.92
CA VAL A 128 -34.93 3.93 20.56
C VAL A 128 -34.28 2.66 21.13
N VAL A 129 -33.16 2.23 20.54
CA VAL A 129 -32.42 1.04 20.98
C VAL A 129 -31.16 1.49 21.70
N ARG A 130 -31.02 1.07 22.96
CA ARG A 130 -29.79 1.25 23.75
C ARG A 130 -29.20 -0.14 24.02
N ARG A 131 -27.91 -0.29 23.71
CA ARG A 131 -27.21 -1.54 23.95
C ARG A 131 -25.76 -1.31 24.36
N THR A 132 -25.27 -2.16 25.27
CA THR A 132 -23.85 -2.22 25.56
C THR A 132 -23.11 -2.77 24.35
N THR A 133 -22.04 -2.11 23.96
CA THR A 133 -21.18 -2.51 22.86
C THR A 133 -19.73 -2.55 23.32
N TRP A 134 -18.94 -3.42 22.70
CA TRP A 134 -17.53 -3.61 23.03
C TRP A 134 -16.68 -3.41 21.77
N LYS A 135 -15.58 -2.70 21.91
CA LYS A 135 -14.51 -2.75 20.95
C LYS A 135 -13.49 -3.76 21.44
N ARG A 136 -13.36 -4.85 20.68
CA ARG A 136 -12.54 -5.98 21.07
C ARG A 136 -11.05 -5.62 21.02
N LYS A 137 -10.31 -6.05 22.04
CA LYS A 137 -8.84 -5.98 22.09
C LYS A 137 -8.22 -6.75 20.92
N PRO A 138 -7.02 -6.36 20.44
CA PRO A 138 -6.39 -7.04 19.31
C PRO A 138 -6.03 -8.50 19.66
N THR A 139 -6.06 -9.38 18.66
CA THR A 139 -5.47 -10.72 18.77
C THR A 139 -3.95 -10.64 18.80
N PRO A 140 -3.27 -11.66 19.31
CA PRO A 140 -1.81 -11.77 19.21
C PRO A 140 -1.31 -11.57 17.79
N LEU A 141 -0.09 -11.04 17.65
CA LEU A 141 0.43 -10.47 16.40
C LEU A 141 1.08 -11.53 15.53
N THR A 142 0.63 -11.62 14.27
CA THR A 142 1.28 -12.40 13.21
C THR A 142 2.18 -11.53 12.33
N THR A 143 3.02 -12.15 11.52
CA THR A 143 3.89 -11.48 10.53
C THR A 143 3.10 -10.64 9.54
N VAL A 144 2.01 -11.18 9.00
CA VAL A 144 1.15 -10.47 8.03
C VAL A 144 0.50 -9.24 8.67
N GLU A 145 -0.03 -9.37 9.90
CA GLU A 145 -0.61 -8.24 10.62
C GLU A 145 0.43 -7.18 10.97
N LEU A 146 1.64 -7.58 11.35
CA LEU A 146 2.76 -6.65 11.60
C LEU A 146 3.08 -5.83 10.35
N GLN A 147 3.30 -6.50 9.23
CA GLN A 147 3.63 -5.84 7.95
C GLN A 147 2.50 -4.90 7.50
N LYS A 148 1.26 -5.38 7.48
CA LYS A 148 0.08 -4.64 7.05
C LYS A 148 -0.15 -3.37 7.87
N ASN A 149 -0.14 -3.50 9.19
CA ASN A 149 -0.49 -2.40 10.08
C ASN A 149 0.63 -1.35 10.15
N LEU A 150 1.89 -1.77 10.31
CA LEU A 150 3.00 -0.83 10.32
C LEU A 150 3.23 -0.15 8.98
N SER A 151 3.03 -0.85 7.87
CA SER A 151 3.11 -0.21 6.55
C SER A 151 2.06 0.90 6.39
N ARG A 152 0.82 0.69 6.88
CA ARG A 152 -0.23 1.73 6.89
C ARG A 152 0.09 2.90 7.83
N LEU A 153 0.63 2.62 8.99
CA LEU A 153 0.92 3.64 10.02
C LEU A 153 2.12 4.51 9.67
N THR A 154 3.17 3.90 9.14
CA THR A 154 4.48 4.55 8.96
C THR A 154 4.85 4.84 7.52
N GLY A 155 4.19 4.17 6.54
CA GLY A 155 4.59 4.17 5.14
C GLY A 155 5.89 3.40 4.88
N MET A 156 6.35 2.59 5.85
CA MET A 156 7.50 1.70 5.70
C MET A 156 7.14 0.51 4.84
N ALA A 157 8.02 0.12 3.92
CA ALA A 157 7.79 -1.06 3.08
C ALA A 157 7.73 -2.35 3.92
N PRO A 158 6.83 -3.31 3.61
CA PRO A 158 6.68 -4.56 4.36
C PRO A 158 7.99 -5.33 4.54
N LYS A 159 8.83 -5.37 3.50
CA LYS A 159 10.16 -6.01 3.60
C LYS A 159 11.07 -5.31 4.62
N ARG A 160 11.05 -3.97 4.66
CA ARG A 160 11.84 -3.22 5.63
C ARG A 160 11.36 -3.47 7.07
N ILE A 161 10.04 -3.55 7.27
CA ILE A 161 9.45 -3.88 8.58
C ILE A 161 9.96 -5.23 9.06
N LEU A 162 9.93 -6.24 8.18
CA LEU A 162 10.39 -7.58 8.51
C LEU A 162 11.90 -7.62 8.81
N ASP A 163 12.72 -6.94 7.99
CA ASP A 163 14.18 -6.87 8.21
C ASP A 163 14.51 -6.23 9.56
N VAL A 164 13.77 -5.19 9.95
CA VAL A 164 13.91 -4.53 11.25
C VAL A 164 13.49 -5.46 12.38
N ALA A 165 12.34 -6.16 12.22
CA ALA A 165 11.88 -7.11 13.23
C ALA A 165 12.85 -8.28 13.41
N GLU A 166 13.46 -8.78 12.34
CA GLU A 166 14.53 -9.79 12.40
C GLU A 166 15.78 -9.29 13.13
N SER A 167 16.18 -8.04 12.86
CA SER A 167 17.29 -7.42 13.61
C SER A 167 17.00 -7.34 15.10
N LEU A 168 15.77 -6.98 15.49
CA LEU A 168 15.35 -6.94 16.88
C LEU A 168 15.29 -8.33 17.51
N TYR A 169 14.86 -9.34 16.76
CA TYR A 169 14.90 -10.75 17.18
C TYR A 169 16.33 -11.22 17.45
N GLN A 170 17.26 -10.97 16.52
CA GLN A 170 18.67 -11.33 16.70
C GLN A 170 19.32 -10.69 17.91
N ARG A 171 18.83 -9.52 18.33
CA ARG A 171 19.25 -8.82 19.55
C ARG A 171 18.53 -9.32 20.81
N GLY A 172 17.64 -10.29 20.71
CA GLY A 172 16.86 -10.85 21.83
C GLY A 172 15.79 -9.89 22.38
N LEU A 173 15.31 -8.95 21.58
CA LEU A 173 14.30 -7.94 21.98
C LEU A 173 12.88 -8.32 21.56
N LEU A 174 12.73 -9.09 20.49
CA LEU A 174 11.46 -9.65 20.03
C LEU A 174 11.55 -11.17 19.89
N SER A 175 10.41 -11.85 19.94
CA SER A 175 10.27 -13.24 19.50
C SER A 175 10.49 -13.35 17.99
N TYR A 176 10.62 -14.56 17.48
CA TYR A 176 10.80 -14.81 16.05
C TYR A 176 9.69 -14.16 15.22
N PRO A 177 10.01 -13.28 14.26
CA PRO A 177 9.03 -12.42 13.62
C PRO A 177 8.33 -13.04 12.39
N ARG A 178 8.65 -14.30 12.05
CA ARG A 178 7.99 -15.03 10.97
C ARG A 178 7.13 -16.13 11.56
N THR A 179 5.86 -15.83 11.78
CA THR A 179 4.88 -16.76 12.33
C THR A 179 3.47 -16.41 11.86
N GLU A 180 2.69 -17.43 11.58
CA GLU A 180 1.24 -17.28 11.34
C GLU A 180 0.43 -17.41 12.63
N THR A 181 1.07 -17.78 13.73
CA THR A 181 0.42 -18.06 15.00
C THR A 181 -0.15 -16.79 15.64
N ASN A 182 -1.43 -16.83 16.01
CA ASN A 182 -2.14 -15.77 16.71
C ASN A 182 -2.88 -16.27 17.97
N GLN A 183 -2.35 -17.31 18.59
CA GLN A 183 -2.78 -17.84 19.88
C GLN A 183 -1.55 -18.23 20.70
N TYR A 184 -1.63 -18.10 22.01
CA TYR A 184 -0.56 -18.49 22.92
C TYR A 184 -0.84 -19.85 23.55
N ASP A 185 0.21 -20.62 23.81
CA ASP A 185 0.12 -21.86 24.56
C ASP A 185 -0.46 -21.63 25.96
N LYS A 186 -1.14 -22.63 26.51
CA LYS A 186 -1.85 -22.52 27.80
C LYS A 186 -0.92 -22.07 28.93
N ASP A 187 0.31 -22.57 28.93
CA ASP A 187 1.31 -22.36 29.97
C ASP A 187 2.26 -21.18 29.67
N PHE A 188 1.90 -20.30 28.72
CA PHE A 188 2.72 -19.18 28.33
C PHE A 188 2.85 -18.15 29.46
N ASP A 189 4.09 -17.79 29.82
CA ASP A 189 4.41 -16.87 30.92
C ASP A 189 4.27 -15.39 30.53
N PHE A 190 3.06 -14.86 30.68
CA PHE A 190 2.79 -13.43 30.45
C PHE A 190 3.37 -12.55 31.57
N VAL A 191 3.41 -13.05 32.81
CA VAL A 191 3.78 -12.26 34.00
C VAL A 191 5.22 -11.79 33.90
N SER A 192 6.13 -12.68 33.54
CA SER A 192 7.55 -12.33 33.35
C SER A 192 7.76 -11.30 32.23
N LEU A 193 6.98 -11.39 31.14
CA LEU A 193 7.09 -10.43 30.05
C LEU A 193 6.50 -9.06 30.41
N LEU A 194 5.40 -9.02 31.16
CA LEU A 194 4.81 -7.79 31.67
C LEU A 194 5.79 -7.08 32.63
N ASP A 195 6.44 -7.83 33.53
CA ASP A 195 7.42 -7.28 34.48
C ASP A 195 8.58 -6.57 33.76
N LYS A 196 9.11 -7.16 32.68
CA LYS A 196 10.19 -6.56 31.88
C LYS A 196 9.81 -5.22 31.27
N GLN A 197 8.53 -4.93 31.03
CA GLN A 197 8.08 -3.68 30.39
C GLN A 197 7.74 -2.56 31.38
N ARG A 198 7.78 -2.80 32.68
CA ARG A 198 7.41 -1.83 33.73
C ARG A 198 8.36 -0.62 33.82
N SER A 199 9.61 -0.79 33.42
CA SER A 199 10.63 0.27 33.45
C SER A 199 10.54 1.27 32.30
N ASP A 200 9.67 1.04 31.32
CA ASP A 200 9.55 1.92 30.16
C ASP A 200 8.92 3.28 30.52
N ARG A 201 9.42 4.36 29.90
CA ARG A 201 8.94 5.72 30.16
C ARG A 201 7.56 6.03 29.60
N ILE A 202 7.12 5.31 28.56
CA ILE A 202 5.91 5.61 27.82
C ILE A 202 4.75 4.72 28.27
N TRP A 203 4.98 3.40 28.41
CA TRP A 203 3.94 2.43 28.79
C TRP A 203 4.19 1.75 30.13
N GLY A 204 5.30 2.05 30.82
CA GLY A 204 5.66 1.36 32.06
C GLY A 204 4.63 1.48 33.16
N ALA A 205 3.97 2.65 33.30
CA ALA A 205 2.87 2.81 34.24
C ALA A 205 1.72 1.82 33.93
N HIS A 206 1.30 1.71 32.68
CA HIS A 206 0.26 0.79 32.27
C HIS A 206 0.68 -0.69 32.39
N ALA A 207 1.93 -1.01 32.03
CA ALA A 207 2.49 -2.34 32.23
C ALA A 207 2.49 -2.73 33.72
N THR A 208 2.77 -1.77 34.62
CA THR A 208 2.72 -1.98 36.06
C THR A 208 1.30 -2.26 36.55
N GLU A 209 0.29 -1.54 36.06
CA GLU A 209 -1.13 -1.81 36.40
C GLU A 209 -1.55 -3.22 35.94
N ILE A 210 -1.23 -3.59 34.69
CA ILE A 210 -1.56 -4.92 34.14
C ILE A 210 -0.84 -6.02 34.94
N PHE A 211 0.45 -5.81 35.27
CA PHE A 211 1.23 -6.75 36.07
C PHE A 211 0.65 -6.94 37.48
N ALA A 212 0.32 -5.83 38.17
CA ALA A 212 -0.28 -5.89 39.50
C ALA A 212 -1.60 -6.63 39.49
N SER A 213 -2.44 -6.43 38.47
CA SER A 213 -3.68 -7.17 38.27
C SER A 213 -3.43 -8.66 38.00
N ALA A 214 -2.42 -9.01 37.19
CA ALA A 214 -2.07 -10.39 36.85
C ALA A 214 -1.56 -11.19 38.05
N THR A 215 -0.84 -10.53 38.98
CA THR A 215 -0.24 -11.17 40.17
C THR A 215 -1.10 -11.09 41.43
N GLY A 216 -2.22 -10.37 41.36
CA GLY A 216 -3.08 -10.14 42.52
C GLY A 216 -2.49 -9.21 43.59
N HIS A 217 -1.36 -8.55 43.29
CA HIS A 217 -0.65 -7.63 44.19
C HIS A 217 -0.97 -6.18 43.88
N GLY A 218 -2.18 -5.72 44.13
CA GLY A 218 -2.53 -4.33 43.94
C GLY A 218 -3.98 -3.98 44.26
N THR A 219 -4.23 -2.77 44.74
CA THR A 219 -5.58 -2.20 44.83
C THR A 219 -6.08 -1.92 43.40
N VAL A 220 -6.94 -2.78 42.91
CA VAL A 220 -7.55 -2.59 41.58
C VAL A 220 -8.54 -1.44 41.67
N SER A 221 -8.16 -0.28 41.18
CA SER A 221 -9.08 0.85 40.97
C SER A 221 -10.03 0.50 39.81
N LEU A 222 -11.26 0.99 39.88
CA LEU A 222 -12.27 0.80 38.82
C LEU A 222 -11.81 1.35 37.45
N HIS A 223 -10.77 2.17 37.43
CA HIS A 223 -10.22 2.89 36.26
C HIS A 223 -8.85 2.36 35.84
N SER A 224 -8.25 1.40 36.59
CA SER A 224 -6.95 0.80 36.24
C SER A 224 -7.10 -0.27 35.16
N LEU A 225 -6.04 -0.45 34.38
CA LEU A 225 -5.96 -1.51 33.39
C LEU A 225 -5.90 -2.87 34.09
N GLN A 226 -6.84 -3.75 33.79
CA GLN A 226 -6.89 -5.09 34.34
C GLN A 226 -6.28 -6.09 33.36
N TYR A 227 -5.57 -7.07 33.92
CA TYR A 227 -5.08 -8.21 33.14
C TYR A 227 -6.23 -9.10 32.71
N GLU A 228 -6.22 -9.42 31.43
CA GLU A 228 -7.05 -10.48 30.86
C GLU A 228 -6.22 -11.20 29.79
N ARG A 229 -6.16 -12.54 29.87
CA ARG A 229 -5.42 -13.36 28.91
C ARG A 229 -5.75 -12.94 27.47
N PRO A 230 -4.75 -12.84 26.56
CA PRO A 230 -4.98 -12.59 25.14
C PRO A 230 -6.02 -13.56 24.55
N ARG A 231 -6.85 -13.05 23.65
CA ARG A 231 -7.81 -13.86 22.91
C ARG A 231 -7.09 -14.75 21.92
N ASP A 232 -7.50 -16.02 21.84
CA ASP A 232 -6.97 -16.92 20.82
C ASP A 232 -7.54 -16.58 19.44
N GLY A 233 -6.67 -16.58 18.43
CA GLY A 233 -7.05 -16.55 17.03
C GLY A 233 -7.28 -17.97 16.51
N GLN A 234 -7.28 -18.12 15.19
CA GLN A 234 -7.55 -19.39 14.51
C GLN A 234 -6.30 -20.02 13.87
N LYS A 235 -5.17 -19.28 13.85
CA LYS A 235 -3.94 -19.73 13.19
C LYS A 235 -2.91 -20.17 14.22
N ASN A 236 -2.30 -21.33 13.99
CA ASN A 236 -1.19 -21.86 14.79
C ASN A 236 -0.27 -22.69 13.87
N ASP A 237 0.96 -22.24 13.68
CA ASP A 237 1.99 -22.95 12.92
C ASP A 237 2.66 -24.09 13.71
N LYS A 238 2.30 -24.22 14.99
CA LYS A 238 2.83 -25.22 15.94
C LYS A 238 4.35 -25.18 16.15
N ALA A 239 5.00 -24.13 15.65
CA ALA A 239 6.45 -23.97 15.70
C ALA A 239 6.85 -22.73 16.51
N HIS A 240 6.10 -21.64 16.39
CA HIS A 240 6.48 -20.36 16.98
C HIS A 240 5.30 -19.70 17.70
N PRO A 241 5.55 -18.99 18.80
CA PRO A 241 4.54 -18.14 19.43
C PRO A 241 4.25 -16.91 18.56
N PRO A 242 3.15 -16.19 18.82
CA PRO A 242 2.91 -14.85 18.25
C PRO A 242 4.07 -13.88 18.51
N ILE A 243 4.20 -12.87 17.68
CA ILE A 243 5.26 -11.86 17.82
C ILE A 243 5.01 -11.03 19.08
N HIS A 244 5.98 -10.99 19.98
CA HIS A 244 5.92 -10.28 21.26
C HIS A 244 7.29 -9.78 21.72
N PRO A 245 7.37 -8.80 22.64
CA PRO A 245 8.62 -8.37 23.21
C PRO A 245 9.16 -9.43 24.19
N THR A 246 10.45 -9.74 24.07
CA THR A 246 11.14 -10.71 24.95
C THR A 246 11.97 -10.04 26.04
N ALA A 247 12.38 -8.78 25.81
CA ALA A 247 13.13 -7.94 26.75
C ALA A 247 12.74 -6.47 26.57
N HIS A 248 13.04 -5.63 27.57
CA HIS A 248 12.90 -4.19 27.44
C HIS A 248 14.08 -3.60 26.65
N ALA A 249 13.80 -2.59 25.80
CA ALA A 249 14.79 -1.98 24.93
C ALA A 249 14.90 -0.47 25.17
N ASN A 250 16.11 0.01 25.47
CA ASN A 250 16.37 1.42 25.78
C ASN A 250 17.02 2.22 24.64
N ASP A 251 17.78 1.57 23.75
CA ASP A 251 18.54 2.25 22.69
C ASP A 251 18.20 1.66 21.32
N LEU A 252 17.18 2.26 20.70
CA LEU A 252 16.65 1.85 19.42
C LEU A 252 16.78 2.97 18.39
N LYS A 253 17.17 2.61 17.16
CA LYS A 253 17.12 3.50 16.00
C LYS A 253 15.66 3.85 15.66
N ALA A 254 15.45 4.88 14.83
CA ALA A 254 14.12 5.36 14.51
C ALA A 254 13.16 4.26 13.99
N ASP A 255 13.60 3.45 13.00
CA ASP A 255 12.79 2.36 12.46
C ASP A 255 12.57 1.23 13.47
N GLU A 256 13.63 0.86 14.22
CA GLU A 256 13.58 -0.15 15.28
C GLU A 256 12.61 0.26 16.38
N LYS A 257 12.64 1.54 16.77
CA LYS A 257 11.71 2.08 17.76
C LYS A 257 10.26 1.98 17.31
N GLN A 258 9.95 2.29 16.04
CA GLN A 258 8.59 2.19 15.52
C GLN A 258 8.08 0.76 15.55
N VAL A 259 8.91 -0.21 15.13
CA VAL A 259 8.54 -1.63 15.13
C VAL A 259 8.38 -2.16 16.55
N TYR A 260 9.36 -1.88 17.43
CA TYR A 260 9.32 -2.33 18.82
C TYR A 260 8.17 -1.71 19.61
N ASP A 261 7.91 -0.40 19.47
CA ASP A 261 6.78 0.30 20.09
C ASP A 261 5.45 -0.32 19.69
N TYR A 262 5.26 -0.57 18.39
CA TYR A 262 4.02 -1.19 17.90
C TYR A 262 3.84 -2.61 18.45
N VAL A 263 4.88 -3.45 18.41
CA VAL A 263 4.82 -4.84 18.90
C VAL A 263 4.53 -4.88 20.39
N THR A 264 5.24 -4.05 21.17
CA THR A 264 5.07 -4.02 22.63
C THR A 264 3.70 -3.51 23.04
N ARG A 265 3.22 -2.41 22.43
CA ARG A 265 1.88 -1.90 22.71
C ARG A 265 0.78 -2.87 22.28
N ARG A 266 0.96 -3.59 21.16
CA ARG A 266 0.03 -4.63 20.71
C ARG A 266 -0.02 -5.79 21.70
N PHE A 267 1.15 -6.23 22.20
CA PHE A 267 1.23 -7.27 23.23
C PHE A 267 0.51 -6.84 24.50
N LEU A 268 0.85 -5.69 25.07
CA LEU A 268 0.23 -5.17 26.27
C LEU A 268 -1.29 -4.98 26.10
N ALA A 269 -1.72 -4.44 24.95
CA ALA A 269 -3.13 -4.29 24.62
C ALA A 269 -3.86 -5.64 24.55
N SER A 270 -3.22 -6.68 24.04
CA SER A 270 -3.81 -8.02 24.01
C SER A 270 -3.96 -8.62 25.41
N CYS A 271 -3.13 -8.20 26.37
CA CYS A 271 -3.14 -8.65 27.78
C CYS A 271 -4.09 -7.85 28.68
N THR A 272 -4.88 -6.92 28.16
CA THR A 272 -5.85 -6.16 28.97
C THR A 272 -7.28 -6.38 28.49
N THR A 273 -8.25 -5.65 29.04
CA THR A 273 -9.68 -5.80 28.76
C THR A 273 -10.12 -5.11 27.49
N ASP A 274 -11.25 -5.53 26.93
CA ASP A 274 -11.94 -4.84 25.83
C ASP A 274 -12.36 -3.42 26.25
N ALA A 275 -12.49 -2.52 25.28
CA ALA A 275 -13.15 -1.24 25.52
C ALA A 275 -14.67 -1.42 25.53
N MET A 276 -15.36 -0.77 26.47
CA MET A 276 -16.80 -0.88 26.64
C MET A 276 -17.49 0.47 26.46
N GLY A 277 -18.62 0.48 25.79
CA GLY A 277 -19.44 1.65 25.57
C GLY A 277 -20.93 1.30 25.48
N GLU A 278 -21.73 2.33 25.37
CA GLU A 278 -23.16 2.22 25.16
C GLU A 278 -23.52 2.87 23.83
N GLU A 279 -24.06 2.09 22.90
CA GLU A 279 -24.59 2.56 21.63
C GLU A 279 -26.06 2.87 21.78
N THR A 280 -26.46 4.08 21.36
CA THR A 280 -27.87 4.49 21.23
C THR A 280 -28.19 4.65 19.77
N LYS A 281 -29.18 3.92 19.25
CA LYS A 281 -29.75 4.10 17.90
C LYS A 281 -31.16 4.64 18.01
N VAL A 282 -31.44 5.68 17.25
CA VAL A 282 -32.75 6.31 17.17
C VAL A 282 -33.25 6.17 15.75
N PHE A 283 -34.38 5.50 15.57
CA PHE A 283 -35.06 5.33 14.28
C PHE A 283 -36.26 6.25 14.22
N ILE A 284 -36.39 6.97 13.13
CA ILE A 284 -37.52 7.91 12.90
C ILE A 284 -38.15 7.62 11.55
N GLU A 285 -39.41 8.01 11.42
CA GLU A 285 -40.15 7.99 10.15
C GLU A 285 -40.68 9.39 9.83
N MET A 286 -40.60 9.80 8.57
CA MET A 286 -41.14 11.04 8.06
C MET A 286 -41.66 10.87 6.64
N GLY A 287 -42.93 11.10 6.40
CA GLY A 287 -43.55 11.00 5.07
C GLY A 287 -43.47 9.58 4.45
N GLY A 288 -43.40 8.55 5.29
CA GLY A 288 -43.25 7.14 4.87
C GLY A 288 -41.81 6.73 4.55
N GLU A 289 -40.82 7.56 4.84
CA GLU A 289 -39.40 7.24 4.72
C GLU A 289 -38.76 7.13 6.10
N SER A 290 -37.89 6.12 6.24
CA SER A 290 -37.19 5.82 7.50
C SER A 290 -35.79 6.44 7.51
N PHE A 291 -35.40 6.94 8.69
CA PHE A 291 -34.08 7.49 8.95
C PHE A 291 -33.59 7.00 10.31
N HIS A 292 -32.29 6.96 10.49
CA HIS A 292 -31.71 6.63 11.77
C HIS A 292 -30.51 7.52 12.11
N THR A 293 -30.23 7.64 13.40
CA THR A 293 -28.96 8.19 13.89
C THR A 293 -28.41 7.25 14.96
N SER A 294 -27.08 7.27 15.13
CA SER A 294 -26.42 6.50 16.18
C SER A 294 -25.49 7.37 17.00
N GLY A 295 -25.56 7.20 18.30
CA GLY A 295 -24.64 7.76 19.28
C GLY A 295 -23.80 6.66 19.95
N LEU A 296 -22.68 7.03 20.52
CA LEU A 296 -21.80 6.16 21.28
C LEU A 296 -21.32 6.92 22.52
N LEU A 297 -21.49 6.33 23.67
CA LEU A 297 -20.89 6.77 24.93
C LEU A 297 -19.83 5.75 25.33
N VAL A 298 -18.55 6.09 25.20
CA VAL A 298 -17.44 5.23 25.66
C VAL A 298 -17.38 5.33 27.17
N LYS A 299 -17.59 4.17 27.88
CA LYS A 299 -17.57 4.07 29.34
C LYS A 299 -16.18 3.73 29.86
N THR A 300 -15.52 2.75 29.21
CA THR A 300 -14.14 2.35 29.55
C THR A 300 -13.32 2.20 28.27
N LEU A 301 -12.10 2.72 28.30
CA LEU A 301 -11.18 2.64 27.15
C LEU A 301 -10.48 1.28 27.05
N GLY A 302 -10.33 0.54 28.17
CA GLY A 302 -9.63 -0.75 28.16
C GLY A 302 -8.30 -0.67 27.41
N PHE A 303 -8.07 -1.58 26.47
CA PHE A 303 -6.85 -1.68 25.68
C PHE A 303 -6.51 -0.39 24.89
N LEU A 304 -7.49 0.45 24.56
CA LEU A 304 -7.27 1.69 23.82
C LEU A 304 -6.41 2.70 24.59
N THR A 305 -6.33 2.57 25.91
CA THR A 305 -5.48 3.40 26.75
C THR A 305 -3.99 3.24 26.37
N ILE A 306 -3.58 2.03 26.01
CA ILE A 306 -2.19 1.71 25.67
C ILE A 306 -1.93 1.58 24.18
N PHE A 307 -3.00 1.41 23.38
CA PHE A 307 -2.93 1.16 21.93
C PHE A 307 -3.49 2.34 21.11
N PRO A 308 -2.72 3.42 20.93
CA PRO A 308 -3.16 4.68 20.32
C PRO A 308 -3.43 4.58 18.82
N TYR A 309 -3.12 3.46 18.19
CA TYR A 309 -3.29 3.22 16.75
C TYR A 309 -4.74 2.98 16.36
N GLU A 310 -5.60 2.71 17.34
CA GLU A 310 -7.04 2.60 17.16
C GLU A 310 -7.77 3.69 17.95
N LYS A 311 -8.85 4.22 17.35
CA LYS A 311 -9.68 5.25 17.97
C LYS A 311 -11.10 4.74 18.16
N TRP A 312 -11.68 5.10 19.29
CA TRP A 312 -13.10 4.86 19.58
C TRP A 312 -13.64 6.09 20.32
N THR A 313 -14.30 6.96 19.59
CA THR A 313 -14.66 8.29 20.08
C THR A 313 -16.15 8.34 20.38
N SER A 314 -16.51 8.89 21.51
CA SER A 314 -17.93 9.14 21.85
C SER A 314 -18.54 10.09 20.82
N LYS A 315 -19.76 9.75 20.39
CA LYS A 315 -20.63 10.58 19.56
C LYS A 315 -21.91 10.83 20.34
N PHE A 316 -22.10 12.07 20.75
CA PHE A 316 -23.29 12.42 21.51
C PHE A 316 -24.52 12.43 20.63
N VAL A 317 -25.61 11.83 21.09
CA VAL A 317 -26.96 11.94 20.56
C VAL A 317 -27.87 12.34 21.74
N PRO A 318 -28.70 13.40 21.63
CA PRO A 318 -29.66 13.79 22.64
C PRO A 318 -30.63 12.65 22.96
N GLU A 319 -31.28 12.75 24.11
CA GLU A 319 -32.33 11.81 24.45
C GLU A 319 -33.59 12.04 23.60
N TYR A 320 -34.04 10.96 22.96
CA TYR A 320 -35.29 10.86 22.26
C TYR A 320 -36.19 9.84 22.95
N GLN A 321 -37.51 10.08 22.89
CA GLN A 321 -38.51 9.15 23.40
C GLN A 321 -39.30 8.52 22.25
N GLU A 322 -39.71 7.27 22.38
CA GLU A 322 -40.57 6.64 21.38
C GLU A 322 -41.90 7.41 21.25
N ARG A 323 -42.39 7.51 20.02
CA ARG A 323 -43.56 8.31 19.63
C ARG A 323 -43.40 9.85 19.77
N GLN A 324 -42.21 10.34 20.15
CA GLN A 324 -41.89 11.75 20.13
C GLN A 324 -41.96 12.26 18.70
N ARG A 325 -42.64 13.39 18.50
CA ARG A 325 -42.69 14.12 17.22
C ARG A 325 -41.85 15.38 17.30
N PHE A 326 -41.18 15.70 16.21
CA PHE A 326 -40.41 16.91 16.11
C PHE A 326 -40.34 17.40 14.65
N ARG A 327 -40.19 18.70 14.49
CA ARG A 327 -39.92 19.31 13.18
C ARG A 327 -38.44 19.34 12.94
N PRO A 328 -37.93 18.73 11.82
CA PRO A 328 -36.54 18.86 11.44
C PRO A 328 -36.15 20.33 11.27
N SER A 329 -34.92 20.67 11.67
CA SER A 329 -34.34 21.98 11.40
C SER A 329 -34.01 22.19 9.92
N SER A 330 -33.72 21.12 9.22
CA SER A 330 -33.56 21.11 7.76
C SER A 330 -33.79 19.70 7.17
N ILE A 331 -34.39 19.68 5.99
CA ILE A 331 -34.50 18.53 5.13
C ILE A 331 -34.15 18.94 3.71
N SER A 332 -33.22 18.28 3.09
CA SER A 332 -32.72 18.64 1.76
C SER A 332 -32.26 17.44 0.97
N VAL A 333 -32.23 17.53 -0.36
CA VAL A 333 -31.63 16.53 -1.24
C VAL A 333 -30.16 16.85 -1.40
N LYS A 334 -29.32 15.90 -1.07
CA LYS A 334 -27.87 15.91 -1.37
C LYS A 334 -27.60 15.12 -2.63
N SER A 335 -26.75 15.64 -3.50
CA SER A 335 -26.20 14.92 -4.65
C SER A 335 -24.76 14.53 -4.37
N GLY A 336 -24.35 13.42 -4.92
CA GLY A 336 -22.97 12.93 -4.90
C GLY A 336 -22.67 12.16 -6.18
N SER A 337 -21.45 11.78 -6.36
CA SER A 337 -21.02 10.89 -7.44
C SER A 337 -20.19 9.75 -6.85
N THR A 338 -20.37 8.55 -7.39
CA THR A 338 -19.52 7.43 -7.02
C THR A 338 -18.07 7.71 -7.44
N SER A 339 -17.13 7.21 -6.69
CA SER A 339 -15.69 7.39 -6.95
C SER A 339 -15.00 6.05 -7.15
N PRO A 340 -13.95 5.99 -7.99
CA PRO A 340 -13.16 4.77 -8.12
C PRO A 340 -12.55 4.36 -6.77
N PRO A 341 -12.26 3.06 -6.59
CA PRO A 341 -11.48 2.65 -5.43
C PRO A 341 -10.09 3.29 -5.46
N ASN A 342 -9.49 3.49 -4.30
CA ASN A 342 -8.11 3.97 -4.22
C ASN A 342 -7.16 2.96 -4.88
N LEU A 343 -6.04 3.43 -5.43
CA LEU A 343 -4.96 2.54 -5.88
C LEU A 343 -4.46 1.68 -4.70
N LEU A 344 -3.87 0.50 -5.01
CA LEU A 344 -3.34 -0.39 -3.97
C LEU A 344 -2.12 0.21 -3.28
N THR A 345 -2.10 0.13 -1.96
CA THR A 345 -0.88 0.28 -1.17
C THR A 345 -0.16 -1.07 -1.03
N GLU A 346 1.11 -1.06 -0.60
CA GLU A 346 1.82 -2.32 -0.27
C GLU A 346 1.08 -3.11 0.81
N ALA A 347 0.47 -2.44 1.79
CA ALA A 347 -0.33 -3.08 2.85
C ALA A 347 -1.60 -3.75 2.31
N ASP A 348 -2.25 -3.17 1.32
CA ASP A 348 -3.42 -3.77 0.67
C ASP A 348 -3.02 -4.98 -0.17
N LEU A 349 -1.87 -4.92 -0.83
CA LEU A 349 -1.33 -6.06 -1.58
C LEU A 349 -0.93 -7.22 -0.65
N VAL A 350 -0.32 -6.93 0.51
CA VAL A 350 -0.08 -7.96 1.56
C VAL A 350 -1.39 -8.64 1.95
N HIS A 351 -2.45 -7.86 2.18
CA HIS A 351 -3.76 -8.42 2.53
C HIS A 351 -4.36 -9.29 1.42
N LEU A 352 -4.24 -8.87 0.16
CA LEU A 352 -4.75 -9.65 -0.98
C LEU A 352 -3.99 -10.97 -1.13
N MET A 353 -2.67 -10.95 -0.98
CA MET A 353 -1.84 -12.14 -1.08
C MET A 353 -2.17 -13.15 0.04
N ASP A 354 -2.26 -12.69 1.30
CA ASP A 354 -2.69 -13.53 2.44
C ASP A 354 -4.09 -14.13 2.20
N LYS A 355 -5.05 -13.28 1.81
CA LYS A 355 -6.43 -13.71 1.54
C LYS A 355 -6.54 -14.81 0.47
N HIS A 356 -5.68 -14.77 -0.53
CA HIS A 356 -5.69 -15.72 -1.66
C HIS A 356 -4.65 -16.83 -1.53
N GLY A 357 -3.91 -16.93 -0.43
CA GLY A 357 -2.90 -17.94 -0.18
C GLY A 357 -1.71 -17.85 -1.15
N ILE A 358 -1.30 -16.64 -1.52
CA ILE A 358 -0.15 -16.42 -2.40
C ILE A 358 1.08 -16.04 -1.58
N GLY A 359 2.02 -16.95 -1.47
CA GLY A 359 3.18 -16.83 -0.59
C GLY A 359 2.83 -17.20 0.86
N THR A 360 3.86 -17.38 1.66
CA THR A 360 3.75 -17.58 3.10
C THR A 360 3.98 -16.26 3.82
N ASP A 361 3.71 -16.22 5.12
CA ASP A 361 4.06 -15.10 6.00
C ASP A 361 5.49 -14.60 5.78
N ALA A 362 6.43 -15.52 5.59
CA ALA A 362 7.85 -15.23 5.34
C ALA A 362 8.14 -14.63 3.96
N THR A 363 7.32 -14.89 2.94
CA THR A 363 7.67 -14.62 1.54
C THR A 363 6.82 -13.54 0.86
N ILE A 364 5.66 -13.17 1.41
CA ILE A 364 4.77 -12.14 0.82
C ILE A 364 5.55 -10.84 0.55
N ALA A 365 6.25 -10.31 1.54
CA ALA A 365 7.01 -9.07 1.39
C ALA A 365 8.14 -9.16 0.34
N GLU A 366 8.74 -10.35 0.20
CA GLU A 366 9.77 -10.60 -0.81
C GLU A 366 9.19 -10.57 -2.23
N HIS A 367 8.00 -11.15 -2.43
CA HIS A 367 7.33 -11.14 -3.73
C HIS A 367 6.91 -9.72 -4.13
N ILE A 368 6.38 -8.93 -3.19
CA ILE A 368 6.07 -7.51 -3.43
C ILE A 368 7.33 -6.75 -3.81
N LYS A 369 8.41 -6.92 -3.05
CA LYS A 369 9.69 -6.30 -3.37
C LYS A 369 10.21 -6.72 -4.75
N LYS A 370 10.09 -8.00 -5.13
CA LYS A 370 10.55 -8.51 -6.42
C LYS A 370 9.85 -7.86 -7.60
N ILE A 371 8.53 -7.68 -7.58
CA ILE A 371 7.81 -7.02 -8.69
C ILE A 371 8.20 -5.55 -8.84
N ILE A 372 8.58 -4.88 -7.74
CA ILE A 372 9.11 -3.51 -7.75
C ILE A 372 10.55 -3.50 -8.27
N ASP A 373 11.44 -4.33 -7.74
CA ASP A 373 12.85 -4.43 -8.16
C ASP A 373 12.98 -4.79 -9.65
N ARG A 374 12.03 -5.58 -10.19
CA ARG A 374 11.96 -5.97 -11.61
C ARG A 374 11.27 -4.93 -12.49
N GLN A 375 10.88 -3.81 -11.91
CA GLN A 375 10.20 -2.72 -12.63
C GLN A 375 8.88 -3.14 -13.31
N TYR A 376 8.22 -4.18 -12.81
CA TYR A 376 6.86 -4.53 -13.25
C TYR A 376 5.83 -3.61 -12.61
N VAL A 377 6.16 -3.09 -11.43
CA VAL A 377 5.36 -2.15 -10.66
C VAL A 377 6.23 -0.99 -10.21
N VAL A 378 5.68 0.21 -10.25
CA VAL A 378 6.32 1.43 -9.74
C VAL A 378 5.54 1.97 -8.55
N ILE A 379 6.25 2.67 -7.64
CA ILE A 379 5.64 3.32 -6.48
C ILE A 379 5.37 4.77 -6.83
N THR A 380 4.11 5.18 -6.79
CA THR A 380 3.71 6.59 -6.91
C THR A 380 3.28 7.14 -5.55
N LYS A 381 3.50 8.44 -5.33
CA LYS A 381 3.08 9.13 -4.10
C LYS A 381 1.92 10.06 -4.40
N GLN A 382 0.85 9.94 -3.62
CA GLN A 382 -0.24 10.91 -3.61
C GLN A 382 -0.38 11.44 -2.17
N GLY A 383 0.04 12.67 -1.96
CA GLY A 383 0.17 13.25 -0.63
C GLY A 383 1.19 12.47 0.23
N LYS A 384 0.73 11.93 1.36
CA LYS A 384 1.57 11.11 2.27
C LYS A 384 1.55 9.62 1.95
N THR A 385 0.64 9.16 1.11
CA THR A 385 0.42 7.73 0.82
C THR A 385 1.18 7.30 -0.42
N LYS A 386 1.78 6.11 -0.35
CA LYS A 386 2.47 5.44 -1.45
C LYS A 386 1.54 4.39 -2.05
N TYR A 387 1.40 4.42 -3.36
CA TYR A 387 0.57 3.48 -4.11
C TYR A 387 1.39 2.69 -5.12
N LEU A 388 0.93 1.49 -5.42
CA LEU A 388 1.49 0.60 -6.42
C LEU A 388 0.76 0.81 -7.76
N VAL A 389 1.53 1.07 -8.80
CA VAL A 389 1.01 1.26 -10.15
C VAL A 389 1.78 0.32 -11.09
N PRO A 390 1.11 -0.44 -11.94
CA PRO A 390 1.82 -1.29 -12.90
C PRO A 390 2.59 -0.42 -13.90
N SER A 391 3.80 -0.84 -14.25
CA SER A 391 4.55 -0.24 -15.36
C SER A 391 3.95 -0.67 -16.71
N THR A 392 4.39 -0.05 -17.80
CA THR A 392 4.04 -0.49 -19.17
C THR A 392 4.42 -1.94 -19.42
N LEU A 393 5.59 -2.35 -18.93
CA LEU A 393 6.04 -3.74 -19.01
C LEU A 393 5.12 -4.67 -18.19
N GLY A 394 4.78 -4.28 -16.96
CA GLY A 394 3.88 -5.06 -16.11
C GLY A 394 2.49 -5.19 -16.72
N MET A 395 1.93 -4.11 -17.26
CA MET A 395 0.64 -4.13 -17.96
C MET A 395 0.68 -5.03 -19.19
N GLY A 396 1.70 -4.86 -20.04
CA GLY A 396 1.84 -5.62 -21.28
C GLY A 396 2.02 -7.13 -21.03
N LEU A 397 2.81 -7.51 -20.00
CA LEU A 397 2.99 -8.91 -19.63
C LEU A 397 1.67 -9.53 -19.16
N VAL A 398 0.97 -8.93 -18.19
CA VAL A 398 -0.28 -9.50 -17.67
C VAL A 398 -1.32 -9.58 -18.75
N GLU A 399 -1.52 -8.53 -19.55
CA GLU A 399 -2.48 -8.53 -20.65
C GLU A 399 -2.11 -9.54 -21.73
N GLY A 400 -0.83 -9.69 -22.05
CA GLY A 400 -0.37 -10.69 -23.00
C GLY A 400 -0.69 -12.11 -22.56
N TYR A 401 -0.45 -12.44 -21.29
CA TYR A 401 -0.82 -13.73 -20.73
C TYR A 401 -2.35 -13.93 -20.62
N GLU A 402 -3.11 -12.86 -20.39
CA GLU A 402 -4.58 -12.92 -20.34
C GLU A 402 -5.24 -13.14 -21.71
N ARG A 403 -4.56 -12.78 -22.82
CA ARG A 403 -5.05 -13.02 -24.19
C ARG A 403 -4.95 -14.48 -24.61
N LEU A 404 -4.09 -15.25 -23.95
CA LEU A 404 -3.92 -16.66 -24.29
C LEU A 404 -5.16 -17.47 -23.88
N GLU A 405 -5.58 -18.39 -24.74
CA GLU A 405 -6.70 -19.31 -24.46
C GLU A 405 -6.30 -20.36 -23.41
N THR A 406 -6.07 -19.94 -22.20
CA THR A 406 -5.83 -20.84 -21.09
C THR A 406 -6.86 -20.61 -19.99
N SER A 407 -7.54 -21.68 -19.60
CA SER A 407 -8.33 -21.69 -18.37
C SER A 407 -7.48 -21.45 -17.12
N LEU A 408 -6.15 -21.58 -17.26
CA LEU A 408 -5.14 -21.45 -16.23
C LEU A 408 -4.29 -20.22 -16.49
N GLN A 409 -4.62 -19.16 -15.81
CA GLN A 409 -3.98 -17.89 -16.00
C GLN A 409 -2.82 -17.76 -15.00
N LEU A 410 -1.59 -17.72 -15.54
CA LEU A 410 -0.34 -17.56 -14.73
C LEU A 410 -0.35 -16.31 -13.86
N CYS A 411 -1.12 -15.30 -14.24
CA CYS A 411 -1.26 -14.04 -13.50
C CYS A 411 -2.39 -14.06 -12.45
N LYS A 412 -3.17 -15.16 -12.37
CA LYS A 412 -4.25 -15.30 -11.39
C LYS A 412 -3.82 -16.19 -10.21
N PRO A 413 -4.40 -15.99 -9.02
CA PRO A 413 -3.95 -16.69 -7.82
C PRO A 413 -4.25 -18.18 -7.80
N LYS A 414 -5.24 -18.65 -8.58
CA LYS A 414 -5.79 -20.01 -8.49
C LYS A 414 -4.74 -21.10 -8.65
N LEU A 415 -3.95 -21.05 -9.73
CA LEU A 415 -2.94 -22.08 -10.01
C LEU A 415 -1.94 -22.22 -8.85
N ARG A 416 -1.47 -21.10 -8.31
CA ARG A 416 -0.55 -21.11 -7.18
C ARG A 416 -1.22 -21.60 -5.90
N HIS A 417 -2.42 -21.15 -5.61
CA HIS A 417 -3.20 -21.59 -4.45
C HIS A 417 -3.42 -23.11 -4.48
N ASP A 418 -3.78 -23.67 -5.64
CA ASP A 418 -3.95 -25.11 -5.81
C ASP A 418 -2.63 -25.85 -5.56
N THR A 419 -1.51 -25.34 -6.08
CA THR A 419 -0.16 -25.91 -5.82
C THR A 419 0.16 -25.88 -4.32
N GLU A 420 -0.02 -24.77 -3.60
CA GLU A 420 0.22 -24.66 -2.16
C GLU A 420 -0.67 -25.64 -1.37
N THR A 421 -1.91 -25.82 -1.78
CA THR A 421 -2.82 -26.80 -1.17
C THR A 421 -2.29 -28.21 -1.33
N GLN A 422 -1.82 -28.59 -2.54
CA GLN A 422 -1.23 -29.91 -2.77
C GLN A 422 0.06 -30.15 -1.96
N LEU A 423 0.90 -29.12 -1.82
CA LEU A 423 2.09 -29.19 -0.95
C LEU A 423 1.72 -29.39 0.52
N GLY A 424 0.64 -28.78 1.00
CA GLY A 424 0.09 -29.01 2.34
C GLY A 424 -0.36 -30.47 2.57
N LEU A 425 -0.89 -31.12 1.53
CA LEU A 425 -1.26 -32.54 1.59
C LEU A 425 -0.05 -33.48 1.71
N ILE A 426 1.11 -33.09 1.16
CA ILE A 426 2.36 -33.85 1.38
C ILE A 426 2.76 -33.76 2.85
N ALA A 427 2.77 -32.55 3.43
CA ALA A 427 3.15 -32.34 4.82
C ALA A 427 2.26 -33.08 5.82
N THR A 428 1.02 -33.41 5.43
CA THR A 428 0.07 -34.21 6.23
C THR A 428 0.02 -35.70 5.84
N ALA A 429 0.97 -36.16 5.03
CA ALA A 429 1.03 -37.56 4.56
C ALA A 429 -0.19 -38.03 3.75
N GLN A 430 -0.97 -37.11 3.17
CA GLN A 430 -2.13 -37.43 2.34
C GLN A 430 -1.80 -37.55 0.85
N ARG A 431 -0.64 -37.09 0.44
CA ARG A 431 -0.07 -37.21 -0.93
C ARG A 431 1.42 -37.46 -0.88
N THR A 432 1.95 -37.98 -1.96
CA THR A 432 3.40 -38.14 -2.15
C THR A 432 4.02 -36.95 -2.87
N LYS A 433 5.30 -36.69 -2.61
CA LYS A 433 6.11 -35.70 -3.35
C LYS A 433 6.06 -35.98 -4.86
N GLN A 434 6.28 -37.24 -5.27
CA GLN A 434 6.41 -37.63 -6.67
C GLN A 434 5.12 -37.37 -7.47
N GLU A 435 3.96 -37.72 -6.92
CA GLU A 435 2.66 -37.44 -7.54
C GLU A 435 2.46 -35.94 -7.71
N THR A 436 2.65 -35.16 -6.63
CA THR A 436 2.42 -33.71 -6.65
C THR A 436 3.34 -32.99 -7.63
N VAL A 437 4.64 -33.33 -7.64
CA VAL A 437 5.61 -32.73 -8.57
C VAL A 437 5.27 -33.10 -10.01
N SER A 438 4.96 -34.38 -10.28
CA SER A 438 4.63 -34.85 -11.62
C SER A 438 3.37 -34.15 -12.19
N GLU A 439 2.29 -34.06 -11.40
CA GLU A 439 1.06 -33.38 -11.81
C GLU A 439 1.27 -31.88 -12.03
N SER A 440 1.95 -31.21 -11.07
CA SER A 440 2.23 -29.78 -11.18
C SER A 440 3.09 -29.46 -12.41
N LEU A 441 4.13 -30.24 -12.67
CA LEU A 441 5.00 -30.04 -13.82
C LEU A 441 4.29 -30.37 -15.15
N THR A 442 3.39 -31.34 -15.16
CA THR A 442 2.56 -31.64 -16.34
C THR A 442 1.69 -30.47 -16.69
N GLU A 443 1.05 -29.85 -15.69
CA GLU A 443 0.21 -28.68 -15.90
C GLU A 443 1.03 -27.45 -16.32
N TYR A 444 2.17 -27.16 -15.66
CA TYR A 444 3.06 -26.09 -16.08
C TYR A 444 3.62 -26.32 -17.51
N LYS A 445 3.90 -27.56 -17.88
CA LYS A 445 4.34 -27.88 -19.24
C LYS A 445 3.24 -27.61 -20.26
N ARG A 446 2.00 -28.03 -19.98
CA ARG A 446 0.85 -27.75 -20.84
C ARG A 446 0.68 -26.24 -21.07
N ILE A 447 0.78 -25.43 -20.00
CA ILE A 447 0.71 -23.97 -20.09
C ILE A 447 1.90 -23.43 -20.91
N TYR A 448 3.10 -23.96 -20.68
CA TYR A 448 4.31 -23.55 -21.39
C TYR A 448 4.19 -23.79 -22.91
N ASP A 449 3.71 -24.94 -23.31
CA ASP A 449 3.53 -25.30 -24.73
C ASP A 449 2.54 -24.34 -25.43
N ILE A 450 1.47 -23.90 -24.74
CA ILE A 450 0.54 -22.89 -25.24
C ILE A 450 1.23 -21.50 -25.31
N VAL A 451 1.92 -21.11 -24.26
CA VAL A 451 2.63 -19.82 -24.21
C VAL A 451 3.70 -19.74 -25.30
N GLU A 452 4.47 -20.82 -25.52
CA GLU A 452 5.49 -20.87 -26.57
C GLU A 452 4.88 -20.77 -27.97
N ARG A 453 3.78 -21.52 -28.23
CA ARG A 453 3.06 -21.48 -29.51
C ARG A 453 2.49 -20.12 -29.82
N ASP A 454 1.84 -19.50 -28.86
CA ASP A 454 1.06 -18.25 -29.03
C ASP A 454 1.81 -17.01 -28.50
N PHE A 455 3.14 -17.09 -28.36
CA PHE A 455 3.98 -16.04 -27.76
C PHE A 455 3.85 -14.68 -28.46
N GLU A 456 3.50 -14.67 -29.74
CA GLU A 456 3.29 -13.45 -30.52
C GLU A 456 2.19 -12.55 -29.92
N GLN A 457 1.17 -13.13 -29.30
CA GLN A 457 0.11 -12.37 -28.63
C GLN A 457 0.65 -11.61 -27.41
N ILE A 458 1.59 -12.23 -26.64
CA ILE A 458 2.28 -11.58 -25.52
C ILE A 458 3.17 -10.46 -26.05
N ARG A 459 3.92 -10.74 -27.11
CA ARG A 459 4.79 -9.74 -27.75
C ARG A 459 3.99 -8.52 -28.20
N ASP A 460 2.87 -8.73 -28.88
CA ASP A 460 2.04 -7.66 -29.41
C ASP A 460 1.38 -6.84 -28.29
N ALA A 461 0.94 -7.49 -27.21
CA ALA A 461 0.45 -6.79 -26.03
C ALA A 461 1.53 -5.89 -25.42
N VAL A 462 2.72 -6.43 -25.18
CA VAL A 462 3.86 -5.67 -24.65
C VAL A 462 4.22 -4.51 -25.56
N CYS A 463 4.35 -4.75 -26.88
CA CYS A 463 4.67 -3.71 -27.86
C CYS A 463 3.61 -2.61 -27.92
N THR A 464 2.33 -2.94 -27.76
CA THR A 464 1.25 -1.95 -27.74
C THR A 464 1.46 -0.95 -26.62
N TYR A 465 1.80 -1.40 -25.42
CA TYR A 465 2.07 -0.51 -24.29
C TYR A 465 3.34 0.33 -24.48
N PHE A 466 4.36 -0.18 -25.13
CA PHE A 466 5.59 0.57 -25.40
C PHE A 466 5.44 1.58 -26.55
N ARG A 467 4.60 1.33 -27.55
CA ARG A 467 4.37 2.25 -28.68
C ARG A 467 3.47 3.43 -28.37
N THR A 468 2.58 3.28 -27.41
CA THR A 468 1.60 4.32 -27.02
C THR A 468 2.17 5.43 -26.13
N LEU A 469 3.45 5.35 -25.75
CA LEU A 469 4.10 6.36 -24.92
C LEU A 469 5.15 7.15 -25.70
N PRO A 470 5.29 8.46 -25.47
CA PRO A 470 6.47 9.22 -25.86
C PRO A 470 7.72 8.57 -25.27
N GLN A 471 8.82 8.48 -26.05
CA GLN A 471 10.05 7.78 -25.65
C GLN A 471 10.66 8.30 -24.33
N ASP A 472 10.34 9.52 -23.94
CA ASP A 472 10.85 10.18 -22.72
C ASP A 472 10.04 9.84 -21.44
N GLU A 473 8.90 9.14 -21.54
CA GLU A 473 7.98 8.88 -20.44
C GLU A 473 7.86 7.39 -20.01
N VAL A 474 8.75 6.53 -20.51
CA VAL A 474 8.69 5.07 -20.30
C VAL A 474 8.75 4.64 -18.82
N HIS A 475 9.11 5.54 -17.89
CA HIS A 475 9.37 5.22 -16.49
C HIS A 475 8.66 6.11 -15.46
N GLY A 476 7.65 6.92 -15.83
CA GLY A 476 7.03 7.88 -14.91
C GLY A 476 5.51 7.91 -14.87
N PRO A 477 4.92 8.44 -13.78
CA PRO A 477 3.46 8.50 -13.58
C PRO A 477 2.72 9.54 -14.46
N ARG A 478 3.40 10.29 -15.34
CA ARG A 478 2.80 11.35 -16.19
C ARG A 478 1.83 10.86 -17.26
N TRP A 479 2.01 9.63 -17.76
CA TRP A 479 1.11 9.06 -18.77
C TRP A 479 -0.32 8.80 -18.28
N GLN A 480 -0.51 8.72 -16.96
CA GLN A 480 -1.83 8.52 -16.34
C GLN A 480 -2.76 9.71 -16.56
N HIS A 481 -2.24 10.95 -16.52
CA HIS A 481 -3.04 12.14 -16.75
C HIS A 481 -3.43 12.30 -18.24
N ALA A 482 -2.52 12.08 -19.15
CA ALA A 482 -2.77 12.23 -20.59
C ALA A 482 -3.86 11.25 -21.09
N ARG A 483 -3.86 9.97 -20.66
CA ARG A 483 -4.91 9.02 -21.03
C ARG A 483 -6.27 9.29 -20.38
N ARG A 484 -6.28 9.82 -19.17
CA ARG A 484 -7.51 10.19 -18.48
C ARG A 484 -8.18 11.39 -19.18
N GLU A 485 -7.39 12.38 -19.58
CA GLU A 485 -7.88 13.54 -20.34
C GLU A 485 -8.35 13.12 -21.74
N GLN A 486 -7.63 12.22 -22.41
CA GLN A 486 -8.01 11.73 -23.75
C GLN A 486 -9.28 10.88 -23.71
N ARG A 487 -9.45 9.97 -22.74
CA ARG A 487 -10.68 9.19 -22.55
C ARG A 487 -11.87 10.03 -22.10
N GLN A 488 -11.64 11.07 -21.28
CA GLN A 488 -12.69 12.03 -20.93
C GLN A 488 -13.12 12.87 -22.14
N ALA A 489 -12.18 13.22 -23.02
CA ALA A 489 -12.48 13.91 -24.27
C ALA A 489 -13.22 12.99 -25.28
N GLU A 490 -12.80 11.72 -25.41
CA GLU A 490 -13.48 10.72 -26.27
C GLU A 490 -14.86 10.34 -25.77
N ALA A 491 -15.08 10.20 -24.46
CA ALA A 491 -16.40 9.98 -23.84
C ALA A 491 -17.32 11.19 -24.00
N TYR A 492 -16.76 12.39 -23.99
CA TYR A 492 -17.52 13.64 -24.22
C TYR A 492 -17.94 13.80 -25.69
N CYS A 493 -17.14 13.27 -26.63
CA CYS A 493 -17.45 13.29 -28.07
C CYS A 493 -18.39 12.16 -28.52
N ALA A 494 -18.62 11.11 -27.70
CA ALA A 494 -19.43 9.95 -28.06
C ALA A 494 -20.91 10.03 -27.62
N SER A 495 -21.34 11.10 -26.95
CA SER A 495 -22.74 11.29 -26.58
C SER A 495 -23.52 11.92 -27.75
N PRO A 496 -24.56 11.27 -28.27
CA PRO A 496 -25.41 11.89 -29.28
C PRO A 496 -26.31 12.94 -28.59
N PHE A 497 -26.00 14.21 -28.79
CA PHE A 497 -26.94 15.28 -28.48
C PHE A 497 -28.02 15.36 -29.55
N PRO A 498 -29.29 15.55 -29.18
CA PRO A 498 -30.33 15.90 -30.14
C PRO A 498 -30.09 17.32 -30.67
N ASN A 499 -30.19 17.46 -31.97
CA ASN A 499 -30.16 18.75 -32.65
C ASN A 499 -31.19 19.71 -32.06
N GLU A 500 -30.71 20.78 -31.48
CA GLU A 500 -31.51 22.01 -31.33
C GLU A 500 -30.80 23.20 -31.99
N SER A 501 -31.60 23.86 -32.78
CA SER A 501 -31.34 24.99 -33.66
C SER A 501 -30.59 26.15 -33.02
N THR A 502 -29.59 26.62 -33.78
CA THR A 502 -29.09 28.01 -33.91
C THR A 502 -29.86 29.08 -33.15
N GLN A 503 -29.24 29.63 -32.11
CA GLN A 503 -29.35 31.04 -31.76
C GLN A 503 -27.99 31.56 -31.32
N THR A 504 -27.45 32.47 -32.14
CA THR A 504 -26.31 33.31 -31.84
C THR A 504 -26.71 34.37 -30.85
N GLU A 505 -26.31 34.21 -29.58
CA GLU A 505 -26.25 35.34 -28.65
C GLU A 505 -24.93 35.37 -27.92
N SER A 506 -24.18 36.44 -28.16
CA SER A 506 -22.97 36.82 -27.45
C SER A 506 -23.28 37.25 -26.04
N SER A 507 -23.51 36.34 -25.10
CA SER A 507 -23.65 36.69 -23.69
C SER A 507 -22.40 36.30 -22.93
N THR A 508 -21.80 37.27 -22.22
CA THR A 508 -20.75 37.06 -21.23
C THR A 508 -21.19 35.99 -20.20
N PRO A 509 -20.40 34.92 -19.98
CA PRO A 509 -20.79 33.92 -18.99
C PRO A 509 -20.83 34.50 -17.58
N THR A 510 -21.68 33.96 -16.73
CA THR A 510 -21.71 34.28 -15.30
C THR A 510 -20.90 33.28 -14.51
N CYS A 511 -20.16 33.74 -13.50
CA CYS A 511 -19.32 32.89 -12.63
C CYS A 511 -20.16 32.21 -11.53
N HIS A 512 -19.51 31.39 -10.71
CA HIS A 512 -20.15 30.65 -9.59
C HIS A 512 -20.81 31.57 -8.53
N CYS A 513 -20.44 32.84 -8.44
CA CYS A 513 -21.08 33.84 -7.56
C CYS A 513 -22.13 34.67 -8.27
N SER A 514 -22.59 34.25 -9.45
CA SER A 514 -23.60 34.93 -10.29
C SER A 514 -23.16 36.32 -10.83
N ALA A 515 -21.92 36.68 -10.72
CA ALA A 515 -21.35 37.90 -11.34
C ALA A 515 -20.99 37.68 -12.80
N ALA A 516 -21.07 38.67 -13.63
CA ALA A 516 -20.58 38.62 -15.01
C ALA A 516 -19.07 38.42 -15.03
N CYS A 517 -18.60 37.51 -15.89
CA CYS A 517 -17.17 37.24 -16.02
C CYS A 517 -16.44 38.34 -16.81
N THR A 518 -15.16 38.53 -16.51
CA THR A 518 -14.23 39.37 -17.27
C THR A 518 -13.28 38.54 -18.07
N THR A 519 -12.92 39.01 -19.26
CA THR A 519 -11.87 38.37 -20.08
C THR A 519 -10.48 38.76 -19.57
N CYS A 520 -9.62 37.75 -19.40
CA CYS A 520 -8.21 37.92 -19.03
C CYS A 520 -7.34 37.22 -20.06
N THR A 521 -6.11 37.71 -20.26
CA THR A 521 -5.13 37.11 -21.19
C THR A 521 -4.00 36.44 -20.40
N GLU A 522 -3.71 35.19 -20.69
CA GLU A 522 -2.58 34.49 -20.07
C GLU A 522 -1.24 35.00 -20.65
N GLN A 523 -0.34 35.50 -19.80
CA GLN A 523 0.93 36.11 -20.19
C GLN A 523 1.92 35.21 -20.95
N ARG A 524 1.80 33.89 -20.79
CA ARG A 524 2.71 32.93 -21.43
C ARG A 524 2.26 32.45 -22.80
N SER A 525 0.96 32.26 -23.00
CA SER A 525 0.41 31.70 -24.24
C SER A 525 -0.35 32.70 -25.08
N GLY A 526 -0.66 33.90 -24.56
CA GLY A 526 -1.49 34.90 -25.21
C GLY A 526 -2.97 34.53 -25.38
N ARG A 527 -3.43 33.41 -24.76
CA ARG A 527 -4.81 32.94 -24.86
C ARG A 527 -5.72 33.69 -23.88
N GLU A 528 -6.90 34.03 -24.38
CA GLU A 528 -7.91 34.68 -23.57
C GLU A 528 -8.77 33.66 -22.80
N TYR A 529 -9.15 34.00 -21.57
CA TYR A 529 -10.03 33.22 -20.71
C TYR A 529 -10.98 34.10 -19.92
N TRP A 530 -12.12 33.53 -19.56
CA TRP A 530 -13.09 34.16 -18.68
C TRP A 530 -12.74 33.88 -17.21
N ALA A 531 -12.68 34.92 -16.40
CA ALA A 531 -12.48 34.86 -14.95
C ALA A 531 -13.62 35.54 -14.19
N CYS A 532 -13.73 35.27 -12.89
CA CYS A 532 -14.71 35.89 -12.03
C CYS A 532 -14.59 37.42 -12.08
N GLY A 533 -15.70 38.13 -12.39
CA GLY A 533 -15.73 39.59 -12.41
C GLY A 533 -15.77 40.23 -11.02
N ASN A 534 -15.98 39.44 -9.96
CA ASN A 534 -16.14 39.91 -8.58
C ASN A 534 -14.86 39.70 -7.75
N ARG A 535 -13.70 40.02 -8.34
CA ARG A 535 -12.40 39.91 -7.69
C ARG A 535 -12.19 41.05 -6.71
N ASP A 536 -12.04 40.77 -5.42
CA ASP A 536 -11.78 41.78 -4.42
C ASP A 536 -10.33 42.33 -4.50
N LEU A 537 -10.09 43.47 -3.80
CA LEU A 537 -8.76 44.10 -3.75
C LEU A 537 -7.66 43.22 -3.12
N ARG A 538 -8.02 42.10 -2.51
CA ARG A 538 -7.10 41.10 -1.91
C ARG A 538 -6.89 39.87 -2.80
N GLY A 539 -7.51 39.87 -4.01
CA GLY A 539 -7.36 38.78 -4.97
C GLY A 539 -8.26 37.57 -4.72
N HIS A 540 -9.22 37.64 -3.81
CA HIS A 540 -10.19 36.57 -3.61
C HIS A 540 -11.27 36.63 -4.69
N ASP A 541 -11.50 35.51 -5.35
CA ASP A 541 -12.56 35.30 -6.32
C ASP A 541 -13.24 33.94 -6.10
N CYS A 542 -14.29 33.61 -6.86
CA CYS A 542 -14.99 32.34 -6.73
C CYS A 542 -14.27 31.16 -7.44
N GLY A 543 -13.07 31.35 -7.97
CA GLY A 543 -12.30 30.34 -8.68
C GLY A 543 -12.82 29.98 -10.07
N PHE A 544 -13.76 30.79 -10.63
CA PHE A 544 -14.28 30.52 -11.97
C PHE A 544 -13.24 30.81 -13.03
N PHE A 545 -12.97 29.83 -13.87
CA PHE A 545 -12.03 29.90 -14.98
C PHE A 545 -12.59 29.14 -16.19
N ARG A 546 -12.60 29.78 -17.39
CA ARG A 546 -13.02 29.14 -18.65
C ARG A 546 -12.30 29.76 -19.83
N TRP A 547 -11.63 28.96 -20.65
CA TRP A 547 -10.99 29.44 -21.88
C TRP A 547 -12.02 29.99 -22.88
N CYS A 548 -11.69 31.09 -23.57
CA CYS A 548 -12.48 31.58 -24.69
C CYS A 548 -12.36 30.64 -25.88
N ALA A 549 -13.47 30.40 -26.58
CA ALA A 549 -13.46 29.59 -27.81
C ALA A 549 -12.57 30.25 -28.86
N MET A 550 -11.68 29.47 -29.52
CA MET A 550 -10.89 29.99 -30.65
C MET A 550 -11.82 30.26 -31.83
N THR A 551 -11.86 31.49 -32.29
CA THR A 551 -12.40 31.80 -33.64
C THR A 551 -11.39 31.36 -34.69
N PRO A 552 -11.80 30.63 -35.73
CA PRO A 552 -10.89 30.27 -36.83
C PRO A 552 -10.76 31.45 -37.78
N ASN A 553 -9.83 32.35 -37.53
CA ASN A 553 -9.24 33.25 -38.54
C ASN A 553 -8.25 34.24 -37.89
N SER A 554 -6.98 33.96 -38.05
CA SER A 554 -5.91 34.98 -38.11
C SER A 554 -4.69 34.34 -38.77
N PRO A 555 -4.06 35.01 -39.71
CA PRO A 555 -3.05 34.42 -40.61
C PRO A 555 -1.69 34.27 -39.94
N HIS A 556 -1.03 33.18 -40.31
CA HIS A 556 0.40 32.96 -40.04
C HIS A 556 1.26 34.07 -40.61
N THR A 557 2.11 34.66 -39.81
CA THR A 557 3.36 35.25 -40.28
C THR A 557 4.51 34.55 -39.56
N ASN A 558 5.35 33.95 -40.39
CA ASN A 558 6.66 33.39 -40.04
C ASN A 558 7.65 34.50 -39.68
N GLU A 559 8.67 34.06 -38.99
CA GLU A 559 10.05 34.55 -38.89
C GLU A 559 10.48 35.16 -37.55
N GLY A 560 11.48 34.53 -36.98
CA GLY A 560 12.68 35.18 -36.57
C GLY A 560 12.96 35.35 -35.08
N GLN A 561 13.95 34.59 -34.65
CA GLN A 561 14.90 34.94 -33.57
C GLN A 561 14.46 34.78 -32.10
N ALA A 562 15.10 33.79 -31.50
CA ALA A 562 15.20 33.64 -30.03
C ALA A 562 15.99 34.81 -29.40
N PRO A 563 15.54 35.39 -28.31
CA PRO A 563 16.38 36.20 -27.45
C PRO A 563 17.09 35.33 -26.39
N ARG A 564 18.40 35.40 -26.42
CA ARG A 564 19.26 35.11 -25.25
C ARG A 564 18.86 36.07 -24.11
N ILE A 565 18.34 35.55 -23.00
CA ILE A 565 18.47 36.14 -21.66
C ILE A 565 18.23 34.96 -20.65
N LEU A 566 19.31 34.36 -20.22
CA LEU A 566 19.41 33.55 -19.02
C LEU A 566 20.85 33.50 -18.53
N GLN A 567 21.34 34.66 -18.15
CA GLN A 567 22.52 34.83 -17.28
C GLN A 567 22.29 36.11 -16.50
N GLU A 568 21.68 35.97 -15.30
CA GLU A 568 21.83 36.88 -14.18
C GLU A 568 20.82 36.52 -13.09
N ALA A 569 21.10 35.45 -12.37
CA ALA A 569 20.51 35.21 -11.06
C ALA A 569 21.30 34.16 -10.23
N THR A 570 22.65 34.31 -10.27
CA THR A 570 23.53 33.58 -9.33
C THR A 570 24.64 34.49 -8.85
N LYS A 571 24.26 35.52 -8.12
CA LYS A 571 25.20 36.29 -7.27
C LYS A 571 24.37 37.03 -6.21
N ARG A 572 24.14 36.40 -5.08
CA ARG A 572 23.93 37.00 -3.73
C ARG A 572 23.54 35.93 -2.73
N SER A 573 24.52 35.24 -2.16
CA SER A 573 24.58 34.79 -0.77
C SER A 573 25.85 33.95 -0.55
N ALA A 574 26.97 34.65 -0.59
CA ALA A 574 28.21 34.18 0.02
C ALA A 574 28.56 35.25 1.05
N ASP A 575 28.31 34.95 2.31
CA ASP A 575 29.01 35.50 3.46
C ASP A 575 28.34 35.01 4.75
N ARG A 576 28.86 33.91 5.25
CA ARG A 576 28.95 33.58 6.67
C ARG A 576 29.69 32.25 6.85
N GLU A 577 30.98 32.36 7.13
CA GLU A 577 31.77 31.26 7.67
C GLU A 577 31.26 30.84 9.04
N PRO A 578 31.39 29.58 9.39
CA PRO A 578 31.58 29.13 10.77
C PRO A 578 32.91 28.41 10.95
N ARG A 579 33.50 28.76 12.06
CA ARG A 579 34.72 28.31 12.72
C ARG A 579 35.01 26.79 12.61
N ALA A 580 36.27 26.53 12.37
CA ALA A 580 36.99 25.28 12.40
C ALA A 580 36.76 24.45 13.69
N LYS A 581 36.47 23.13 13.49
CA LYS A 581 36.82 22.07 14.46
C LYS A 581 37.52 20.93 13.73
N ARG A 582 38.75 20.76 14.14
CA ARG A 582 39.71 19.65 14.04
C ARG A 582 39.37 18.46 13.15
N ALA A 583 40.23 18.29 12.18
CA ALA A 583 40.41 17.15 11.30
C ALA A 583 40.62 15.85 12.09
N LYS A 584 39.89 14.81 11.66
CA LYS A 584 40.32 13.40 11.69
C LYS A 584 40.46 12.96 10.24
N THR A 585 41.64 12.46 9.96
CA THR A 585 42.12 11.94 8.69
C THR A 585 41.10 11.00 8.05
N ASN A 586 40.57 11.42 6.90
CA ASN A 586 39.88 10.55 5.96
C ASN A 586 40.79 10.37 4.76
N SER A 587 41.23 9.15 4.52
CA SER A 587 41.86 8.75 3.28
C SER A 587 40.87 8.98 2.13
N GLN A 588 41.22 9.90 1.25
CA GLN A 588 40.48 10.16 0.00
C GLN A 588 40.57 8.93 -0.90
N HIS A 589 39.47 8.23 -1.09
CA HIS A 589 39.30 7.26 -2.16
C HIS A 589 38.97 8.00 -3.44
N THR A 590 39.95 8.11 -4.31
CA THR A 590 39.74 8.60 -5.68
C THR A 590 39.01 7.53 -6.48
N MET A 591 37.78 7.80 -6.89
CA MET A 591 36.99 6.90 -7.74
C MET A 591 37.55 6.90 -9.14
N CYS A 592 37.97 5.73 -9.63
CA CYS A 592 38.36 5.55 -11.02
C CYS A 592 37.11 5.32 -11.89
N ASN A 593 37.01 6.03 -13.01
CA ASN A 593 35.90 6.01 -13.97
C ASN A 593 35.89 4.71 -14.84
N CYS A 594 35.95 3.54 -14.24
CA CYS A 594 35.83 2.26 -14.93
C CYS A 594 34.42 1.66 -14.73
N ASP A 595 33.68 1.46 -15.79
CA ASP A 595 32.38 0.78 -15.81
C ASP A 595 32.37 -0.59 -15.14
N LEU A 596 33.53 -1.27 -15.08
CA LEU A 596 33.67 -2.57 -14.42
C LEU A 596 33.61 -2.46 -12.89
N ILE A 597 34.16 -1.39 -12.29
CA ILE A 597 34.11 -1.15 -10.84
C ILE A 597 32.69 -0.76 -10.42
N ALA A 598 31.99 0.00 -11.25
CA ALA A 598 30.59 0.35 -11.02
C ALA A 598 29.65 -0.89 -11.11
N LYS A 599 29.99 -1.89 -11.93
CA LYS A 599 29.26 -3.18 -12.00
C LYS A 599 29.57 -4.08 -10.81
N CYS A 600 30.82 -4.15 -10.35
CA CYS A 600 31.18 -4.90 -9.11
C CYS A 600 30.59 -4.27 -7.86
N CYS A 601 30.58 -2.95 -7.72
CA CYS A 601 29.94 -2.27 -6.59
C CYS A 601 28.40 -2.41 -6.59
N ARG A 602 27.76 -2.57 -7.75
CA ARG A 602 26.32 -2.89 -7.86
C ARG A 602 26.00 -4.37 -7.60
N ALA A 603 26.98 -5.24 -7.71
CA ALA A 603 26.86 -6.69 -7.41
C ALA A 603 27.11 -7.03 -5.92
N GLN A 604 27.08 -6.06 -5.01
CA GLN A 604 27.29 -6.22 -3.54
C GLN A 604 26.42 -7.30 -2.85
N LYS A 605 25.62 -8.07 -3.60
CA LYS A 605 24.82 -9.18 -3.06
C LYS A 605 25.53 -10.55 -3.02
N VAL A 606 26.71 -10.69 -3.57
CA VAL A 606 27.40 -12.00 -3.68
C VAL A 606 28.49 -12.22 -2.62
N CYS A 607 28.86 -11.22 -1.84
CA CYS A 607 29.93 -11.32 -0.83
C CYS A 607 29.40 -11.23 0.61
N LEU A 608 28.49 -12.11 1.01
CA LEU A 608 28.12 -12.25 2.43
C LEU A 608 28.97 -13.28 3.19
N LEU A 609 29.84 -14.03 2.52
CA LEU A 609 30.68 -15.05 3.15
C LEU A 609 32.19 -14.72 3.15
N THR A 610 32.65 -13.75 2.37
CA THR A 610 34.04 -13.31 2.36
C THR A 610 34.14 -11.79 2.38
N LYS A 611 34.88 -11.21 3.32
CA LYS A 611 35.20 -9.77 3.30
C LYS A 611 36.16 -9.51 2.14
N CYS A 612 35.64 -8.91 1.05
CA CYS A 612 36.45 -8.57 -0.12
C CYS A 612 36.65 -7.04 -0.13
N LEU A 613 37.89 -6.59 -0.08
CA LEU A 613 38.27 -5.19 -0.19
C LEU A 613 39.07 -5.03 -1.50
N ILE A 614 38.58 -4.16 -2.38
CA ILE A 614 39.30 -3.83 -3.61
C ILE A 614 39.98 -2.47 -3.41
N THR A 615 41.31 -2.42 -3.51
CA THR A 615 42.06 -1.17 -3.49
C THR A 615 42.76 -0.96 -4.84
N SER A 616 42.77 0.28 -5.34
CA SER A 616 43.51 0.66 -6.54
C SER A 616 44.96 0.96 -6.19
N GLY A 617 45.91 0.35 -6.90
CA GLY A 617 47.32 0.70 -6.80
C GLY A 617 47.65 2.06 -7.49
N PRO A 618 48.85 2.61 -7.27
CA PRO A 618 49.23 3.95 -7.75
C PRO A 618 49.36 4.05 -9.28
N GLU A 619 49.24 2.96 -10.04
CA GLU A 619 49.26 2.99 -11.51
C GLU A 619 47.87 2.64 -12.06
N CYS A 620 47.43 3.46 -13.01
CA CYS A 620 46.11 3.31 -13.67
C CYS A 620 46.11 1.94 -14.43
N GLY A 621 45.44 0.94 -13.86
CA GLY A 621 45.29 -0.38 -14.48
C GLY A 621 45.55 -1.60 -13.61
N ALA A 622 46.06 -1.50 -12.40
CA ALA A 622 46.25 -2.62 -11.49
C ALA A 622 45.14 -2.70 -10.43
N PHE A 623 44.62 -3.90 -10.17
CA PHE A 623 43.74 -4.18 -9.04
C PHE A 623 44.40 -5.10 -8.04
N ILE A 624 44.13 -4.86 -6.78
CA ILE A 624 44.49 -5.74 -5.69
C ILE A 624 43.20 -6.26 -5.06
N LEU A 625 43.02 -7.57 -5.11
CA LEU A 625 41.85 -8.23 -4.49
C LEU A 625 42.30 -8.83 -3.16
N HIS A 626 41.71 -8.40 -2.07
CA HIS A 626 41.95 -8.99 -0.75
C HIS A 626 40.83 -10.00 -0.48
N LEU A 627 41.18 -11.28 -0.40
CA LEU A 627 40.26 -12.36 -0.07
C LEU A 627 40.51 -12.78 1.37
N SER A 628 39.47 -12.67 2.22
CA SER A 628 39.54 -13.10 3.62
C SER A 628 38.72 -14.37 3.83
N GLU A 629 39.36 -15.48 4.17
CA GLU A 629 38.72 -16.70 4.66
C GLU A 629 39.10 -16.86 6.14
N GLY A 630 38.19 -16.69 7.06
CA GLY A 630 38.46 -16.72 8.48
C GLY A 630 39.45 -15.60 8.92
N GLU A 631 40.51 -15.97 9.66
CA GLU A 631 41.52 -15.01 10.13
C GLU A 631 42.67 -14.76 9.12
N GLN A 632 42.67 -15.44 7.96
CA GLN A 632 43.72 -15.24 6.95
C GLN A 632 43.22 -14.39 5.77
N THR A 633 43.98 -13.35 5.46
CA THR A 633 43.75 -12.49 4.29
C THR A 633 44.80 -12.78 3.23
N ARG A 634 44.39 -13.15 2.01
CA ARG A 634 45.28 -13.30 0.87
C ARG A 634 45.12 -12.15 -0.12
N GLU A 635 46.23 -11.57 -0.52
CA GLU A 635 46.33 -10.51 -1.51
C GLU A 635 46.60 -11.10 -2.90
N VAL A 636 45.75 -10.82 -3.88
CA VAL A 636 45.93 -11.26 -5.26
C VAL A 636 46.04 -10.03 -6.16
N ARG A 637 47.19 -9.82 -6.79
CA ARG A 637 47.45 -8.68 -7.70
C ARG A 637 47.22 -9.11 -9.15
N PHE A 638 46.53 -8.30 -9.90
CA PHE A 638 46.23 -8.51 -11.31
C PHE A 638 46.87 -7.41 -12.17
N ASN A 639 47.87 -7.83 -12.99
CA ASN A 639 48.56 -6.97 -13.97
C ASN A 639 48.34 -7.56 -15.37
N GLY A 640 47.23 -7.25 -16.03
CA GLY A 640 46.96 -7.76 -17.36
C GLY A 640 46.02 -6.88 -18.17
N SER A 641 45.76 -7.17 -19.44
CA SER A 641 44.81 -6.43 -20.28
C SER A 641 43.36 -6.51 -19.77
N ALA A 642 42.52 -5.60 -20.17
CA ALA A 642 41.10 -5.55 -19.73
C ALA A 642 40.35 -6.85 -20.12
N SER A 643 40.75 -7.52 -21.20
CA SER A 643 40.15 -8.78 -21.67
C SER A 643 40.53 -9.97 -20.78
N GLU A 644 41.81 -10.11 -20.44
CA GLU A 644 42.31 -11.17 -19.58
C GLU A 644 41.78 -11.06 -18.14
N ARG A 645 41.62 -9.86 -17.65
CA ARG A 645 41.00 -9.56 -16.34
C ARG A 645 39.53 -9.96 -16.28
N LYS A 646 38.78 -9.78 -17.37
CA LYS A 646 37.40 -10.19 -17.47
C LYS A 646 37.24 -11.71 -17.47
N GLN A 647 38.13 -12.40 -18.17
CA GLN A 647 38.13 -13.86 -18.26
C GLN A 647 38.49 -14.51 -16.92
N LEU A 648 39.51 -14.03 -16.22
CA LEU A 648 39.95 -14.50 -14.91
C LEU A 648 38.88 -14.25 -13.80
N LEU A 649 38.20 -13.10 -13.84
CA LEU A 649 37.10 -12.85 -12.92
C LEU A 649 35.90 -13.75 -13.19
N THR A 650 35.62 -14.07 -14.45
CA THR A 650 34.53 -14.98 -14.84
C THR A 650 34.85 -16.43 -14.43
N GLU A 651 36.04 -16.89 -14.64
CA GLU A 651 36.49 -18.25 -14.26
C GLU A 651 36.56 -18.46 -12.74
N LYS A 652 37.04 -17.46 -11.99
CA LYS A 652 37.12 -17.57 -10.52
C LYS A 652 35.77 -17.34 -9.83
N MET A 653 34.86 -16.57 -10.42
CA MET A 653 33.48 -16.43 -9.90
C MET A 653 32.62 -17.67 -10.18
N SER A 654 32.92 -18.47 -11.23
CA SER A 654 32.24 -19.76 -11.47
C SER A 654 32.64 -20.81 -10.45
N PHE A 655 33.85 -20.74 -9.89
CA PHE A 655 34.32 -21.66 -8.82
C PHE A 655 33.69 -21.34 -7.45
N LEU A 656 33.31 -20.06 -7.20
CA LEU A 656 32.68 -19.64 -5.95
C LEU A 656 31.13 -19.83 -5.93
N SER A 657 30.56 -20.23 -7.06
CA SER A 657 29.11 -20.53 -7.17
C SER A 657 28.80 -22.05 -7.04
N LEU A 658 29.78 -22.88 -6.75
CA LEU A 658 29.66 -24.34 -6.61
C LEU A 658 30.00 -24.85 -5.19
N GLY A 659 30.13 -23.96 -4.20
CA GLY A 659 30.28 -24.31 -2.79
C GLY A 659 29.15 -23.80 -1.93
#